data_edf97d2fa529ff16491fc846d1f0113f
#
_entry.id   edf97d2fa529ff16491fc846d1f0113f
#
_cell.length_a   1.000
_cell.length_b   1.000
_cell.length_c   1.000
_cell.angle_alpha   90.00
_cell.angle_beta   90.00
_cell.angle_gamma   90.00
#
_symmetry.space_group_name_H-M   'P 1'
#
loop_
_entity.id
_entity.type
_entity.pdbx_description
1 polymer ?
#
loop_
_entity_poly.entity_id
_entity_poly.type
_entity_poly.pdbx_seq_one_letter_code
_entity_poly.pdbx_strand_id
1 'polypeptide(L)'
;VFSTMMTDSQTTDVPSRPSIGVRIGRIAFLVVAGIVVIAVAAAFFVTWTIQRSFPQTSGSLELDGLSADVTVQRDSQGIPTITADTTGDLFFAEGFVHAQDRFFEMDFRRHVTAGRVAEMFGESQAGTDAFLRTLGWRKVAEAEVAAMDETTLGYYEAYADGVNAYLASRSGAELSLEYAVIGMQNPDYQPEPWEPADSVAWLKAMAWDLRGNIEDETERALLAAELDGGEGAIATPETQALLEKLYPAYPFDENPVIVPKITAVPEGGTDADAASATLPDDTGIQDASATIEWEETSSVIEAASILVGDVGEGIGSNSWVVSGSLAESGMPLLANDPHLGASLPSVWYQVQLKCSTVDDECPFDVGGFSFSGLPGVVIGHNQSIAWGFTNLTTDVTDLYVERIQGDQYWRDGALVPLEERTETIKVAGGDDIELTIRSTGHGPIISGLTDDSTAIADDPLPGLTADPATGAGISEVPGEDAEYAVSLRWTALDPGTAATAVFALSTAQDFDDFRAAASLFDVPAQNLIYADTSGNIGYQTPGRLPIRGAGDGWMPQPGWDSSYDWTGFIPFEELPVSYNPSSGYIVTANNAIVADDYAYFLSRDWDYGYRAARIVHLIERRAAVAPLTAEDMREIQLDSEMWIGKR
;
A
#
# COMPACT_ATOMS: atom_id res chain seq x y z
N VAL A 1 21.78 95.20 70.09
CA VAL A 1 20.37 95.36 70.00
C VAL A 1 19.85 94.31 69.02
N PHE A 2 19.08 93.33 69.46
CA PHE A 2 18.29 92.25 68.85
C PHE A 2 18.82 91.50 67.62
N SER A 3 19.38 90.30 67.95
CA SER A 3 19.61 89.16 67.04
C SER A 3 18.31 88.32 66.88
N THR A 4 17.86 88.10 65.69
CA THR A 4 16.78 87.17 65.40
C THR A 4 17.38 85.84 64.86
N MET A 5 17.26 84.75 65.66
CA MET A 5 17.57 83.40 65.23
C MET A 5 16.44 82.93 64.31
N MET A 6 16.79 82.52 63.06
CA MET A 6 15.99 81.70 62.22
C MET A 6 16.22 80.24 62.53
N THR A 7 15.22 79.51 62.97
CA THR A 7 15.30 78.07 63.13
C THR A 7 14.87 77.42 61.77
N ASP A 8 15.85 76.78 61.16
CA ASP A 8 15.60 75.95 59.95
C ASP A 8 14.96 74.62 60.37
N SER A 9 13.72 74.42 60.06
CA SER A 9 13.00 73.16 60.28
C SER A 9 13.19 72.26 59.07
N GLN A 10 14.18 71.37 59.10
CA GLN A 10 14.25 70.24 58.16
C GLN A 10 13.08 69.31 58.42
N THR A 11 12.08 69.31 57.52
CA THR A 11 11.04 68.26 57.41
C THR A 11 11.69 67.06 56.79
N THR A 12 11.96 66.04 57.57
CA THR A 12 12.30 64.69 57.09
C THR A 12 11.07 64.10 56.45
N ASP A 13 11.05 64.07 55.11
CA ASP A 13 10.03 63.34 54.33
C ASP A 13 10.19 61.84 54.61
N VAL A 14 9.32 61.30 55.46
CA VAL A 14 9.18 59.87 55.68
C VAL A 14 8.41 59.30 54.48
N PRO A 15 8.99 58.45 53.67
CA PRO A 15 8.26 57.89 52.52
C PRO A 15 7.04 57.16 53.01
N SER A 16 5.85 57.65 52.62
CA SER A 16 4.57 57.03 52.95
C SER A 16 4.51 55.59 52.39
N ARG A 17 4.23 54.61 53.24
CA ARG A 17 4.05 53.22 52.83
C ARG A 17 2.90 53.15 51.84
N PRO A 18 3.09 52.55 50.64
CA PRO A 18 2.04 52.47 49.64
C PRO A 18 0.80 51.74 50.20
N SER A 19 -0.37 52.26 49.90
CA SER A 19 -1.65 51.68 50.32
C SER A 19 -1.80 50.21 49.87
N ILE A 20 -2.58 49.42 50.61
CA ILE A 20 -2.81 48.01 50.30
C ILE A 20 -3.27 47.82 48.85
N GLY A 21 -4.13 48.68 48.32
CA GLY A 21 -4.57 48.66 46.93
C GLY A 21 -3.44 48.86 45.91
N VAL A 22 -2.44 49.72 46.19
CA VAL A 22 -1.28 49.92 45.32
C VAL A 22 -0.35 48.69 45.35
N ARG A 23 -0.24 47.98 46.50
CA ARG A 23 0.53 46.74 46.60
C ARG A 23 -0.15 45.61 45.84
N ILE A 24 -1.49 45.44 45.98
CA ILE A 24 -2.25 44.43 45.23
C ILE A 24 -2.18 44.72 43.72
N GLY A 25 -2.32 45.98 43.30
CA GLY A 25 -2.19 46.36 41.88
C GLY A 25 -0.82 46.08 41.30
N ARG A 26 0.29 46.31 42.09
CA ARG A 26 1.64 45.96 41.66
C ARG A 26 1.85 44.43 41.55
N ILE A 27 1.33 43.67 42.51
CA ILE A 27 1.39 42.18 42.45
C ILE A 27 0.60 41.67 41.26
N ALA A 28 -0.62 42.15 41.06
CA ALA A 28 -1.45 41.77 39.90
C ALA A 28 -0.74 42.11 38.56
N PHE A 29 -0.14 43.31 38.47
CA PHE A 29 0.64 43.70 37.30
C PHE A 29 1.84 42.79 37.06
N LEU A 30 2.60 42.45 38.12
CA LEU A 30 3.77 41.54 38.01
C LEU A 30 3.32 40.12 37.60
N VAL A 31 2.22 39.64 38.11
CA VAL A 31 1.67 38.33 37.72
C VAL A 31 1.24 38.36 36.26
N VAL A 32 0.49 39.36 35.80
CA VAL A 32 0.08 39.51 34.39
C VAL A 32 1.32 39.68 33.50
N ALA A 33 2.29 40.50 33.89
CA ALA A 33 3.52 40.65 33.14
C ALA A 33 4.33 39.31 33.07
N GLY A 34 4.33 38.55 34.16
CA GLY A 34 4.95 37.23 34.19
C GLY A 34 4.26 36.25 33.23
N ILE A 35 2.91 36.24 33.24
CA ILE A 35 2.15 35.39 32.30
C ILE A 35 2.40 35.80 30.84
N VAL A 36 2.45 37.10 30.54
CA VAL A 36 2.76 37.60 29.20
C VAL A 36 4.16 37.18 28.76
N VAL A 37 5.14 37.30 29.63
CA VAL A 37 6.52 36.86 29.33
C VAL A 37 6.60 35.36 29.07
N ILE A 38 5.91 34.55 29.88
CA ILE A 38 5.82 33.09 29.66
C ILE A 38 5.13 32.78 28.32
N ALA A 39 4.02 33.45 28.02
CA ALA A 39 3.30 33.26 26.76
C ALA A 39 4.15 33.63 25.53
N VAL A 40 4.90 34.74 25.61
CA VAL A 40 5.83 35.16 24.54
C VAL A 40 6.98 34.17 24.41
N ALA A 41 7.55 33.72 25.52
CA ALA A 41 8.61 32.69 25.50
C ALA A 41 8.13 31.35 24.93
N ALA A 42 6.92 30.93 25.30
CA ALA A 42 6.29 29.74 24.75
C ALA A 42 6.04 29.87 23.24
N ALA A 43 5.48 31.01 22.80
CA ALA A 43 5.25 31.28 21.38
C ALA A 43 6.56 31.30 20.58
N PHE A 44 7.61 31.91 21.14
CA PHE A 44 8.94 31.89 20.53
C PHE A 44 9.51 30.47 20.44
N PHE A 45 9.40 29.70 21.52
CA PHE A 45 9.87 28.31 21.55
C PHE A 45 9.14 27.44 20.52
N VAL A 46 7.81 27.54 20.45
CA VAL A 46 7.00 26.81 19.45
C VAL A 46 7.40 27.21 18.03
N THR A 47 7.50 28.52 17.75
CA THR A 47 7.89 29.01 16.43
C THR A 47 9.30 28.54 16.05
N TRP A 48 10.24 28.59 16.99
CA TRP A 48 11.61 28.12 16.79
C TRP A 48 11.65 26.61 16.54
N THR A 49 10.87 25.80 17.29
CA THR A 49 10.76 24.35 17.08
C THR A 49 10.22 24.02 15.69
N ILE A 50 9.14 24.72 15.25
CA ILE A 50 8.57 24.54 13.91
C ILE A 50 9.59 24.91 12.82
N GLN A 51 10.27 26.04 12.96
CA GLN A 51 11.21 26.51 11.93
C GLN A 51 12.44 25.61 11.78
N ARG A 52 12.82 24.87 12.82
CA ARG A 52 13.95 23.94 12.76
C ARG A 52 13.71 22.74 11.85
N SER A 53 12.46 22.32 11.70
CA SER A 53 12.08 21.21 10.82
C SER A 53 12.02 21.60 9.34
N PHE A 54 12.09 22.90 9.02
CA PHE A 54 11.97 23.34 7.64
C PHE A 54 13.18 22.90 6.81
N PRO A 55 12.97 22.37 5.60
CA PRO A 55 14.05 22.01 4.70
C PRO A 55 14.82 23.24 4.20
N GLN A 56 16.09 23.06 3.90
CA GLN A 56 16.85 24.05 3.16
C GLN A 56 16.53 23.93 1.67
N THR A 57 15.85 24.92 1.09
CA THR A 57 15.39 24.91 -0.31
C THR A 57 16.24 25.77 -1.23
N SER A 58 17.35 26.34 -0.73
CA SER A 58 18.25 27.19 -1.54
C SER A 58 19.67 27.22 -0.94
N GLY A 59 20.67 27.45 -1.79
CA GLY A 59 22.08 27.46 -1.42
C GLY A 59 22.78 26.15 -1.80
N SER A 60 23.89 25.85 -1.16
CA SER A 60 24.66 24.61 -1.33
C SER A 60 24.82 23.86 -0.03
N LEU A 61 24.88 22.54 -0.12
CA LEU A 61 25.17 21.61 0.95
C LEU A 61 26.41 20.80 0.57
N GLU A 62 27.31 20.58 1.49
CA GLU A 62 28.41 19.64 1.33
C GLU A 62 28.01 18.33 2.01
N LEU A 63 27.93 17.26 1.24
CA LEU A 63 27.55 15.93 1.70
C LEU A 63 28.65 14.94 1.34
N ASP A 64 29.02 14.09 2.30
CA ASP A 64 29.86 12.94 2.02
C ASP A 64 29.06 11.87 1.26
N GLY A 65 29.69 11.20 0.32
CA GLY A 65 29.08 10.11 -0.47
C GLY A 65 28.79 10.44 -1.94
N LEU A 66 28.69 11.72 -2.31
CA LEU A 66 28.59 12.12 -3.71
C LEU A 66 29.94 12.04 -4.43
N SER A 67 29.93 11.57 -5.67
CA SER A 67 31.12 11.53 -6.55
C SER A 67 31.32 12.83 -7.33
N ALA A 68 30.23 13.58 -7.59
CA ALA A 68 30.21 14.84 -8.30
C ALA A 68 29.11 15.79 -7.77
N ASP A 69 29.07 17.03 -8.28
CA ASP A 69 28.05 17.99 -7.92
C ASP A 69 26.68 17.56 -8.43
N VAL A 70 25.66 17.63 -7.58
CA VAL A 70 24.26 17.40 -7.93
C VAL A 70 23.47 18.70 -7.83
N THR A 71 22.59 18.94 -8.78
CA THR A 71 21.68 20.10 -8.79
C THR A 71 20.26 19.67 -8.46
N VAL A 72 19.65 20.28 -7.44
CA VAL A 72 18.24 20.13 -7.12
C VAL A 72 17.52 21.45 -7.38
N GLN A 73 16.67 21.48 -8.37
CA GLN A 73 15.83 22.64 -8.71
C GLN A 73 14.40 22.39 -8.28
N ARG A 74 13.79 23.32 -7.57
CA ARG A 74 12.38 23.22 -7.18
C ARG A 74 11.55 24.26 -7.95
N ASP A 75 10.43 23.83 -8.48
CA ASP A 75 9.50 24.74 -9.15
C ASP A 75 8.69 25.58 -8.13
N SER A 76 7.71 26.34 -8.62
CA SER A 76 6.86 27.19 -7.76
C SER A 76 5.96 26.42 -6.80
N GLN A 77 5.78 25.12 -7.00
CA GLN A 77 5.01 24.20 -6.14
C GLN A 77 5.92 23.38 -5.22
N GLY A 78 7.25 23.52 -5.36
CA GLY A 78 8.25 22.81 -4.59
C GLY A 78 8.65 21.46 -5.19
N ILE A 79 8.14 21.10 -6.37
CA ILE A 79 8.45 19.83 -7.04
C ILE A 79 9.91 19.83 -7.47
N PRO A 80 10.73 18.83 -7.04
CA PRO A 80 12.15 18.78 -7.35
C PRO A 80 12.43 18.19 -8.73
N THR A 81 13.37 18.83 -9.45
CA THR A 81 14.13 18.24 -10.55
C THR A 81 15.55 17.99 -10.04
N ILE A 82 15.98 16.75 -10.01
CA ILE A 82 17.32 16.31 -9.57
C ILE A 82 18.14 16.03 -10.82
N THR A 83 19.31 16.66 -10.93
CA THR A 83 20.23 16.45 -12.06
C THR A 83 21.60 16.04 -11.54
N ALA A 84 22.11 14.90 -12.01
CA ALA A 84 23.39 14.32 -11.63
C ALA A 84 24.17 13.80 -12.84
N ASP A 85 25.49 13.58 -12.66
CA ASP A 85 26.35 13.03 -13.71
C ASP A 85 26.40 11.49 -13.69
N THR A 86 26.06 10.88 -12.53
CA THR A 86 26.05 9.42 -12.35
C THR A 86 24.72 8.95 -11.76
N THR A 87 24.37 7.71 -12.04
CA THR A 87 23.17 7.06 -11.46
C THR A 87 23.25 6.99 -9.94
N GLY A 88 24.43 6.70 -9.37
CA GLY A 88 24.64 6.65 -7.94
C GLY A 88 24.36 8.00 -7.26
N ASP A 89 24.90 9.10 -7.81
CA ASP A 89 24.63 10.45 -7.29
C ASP A 89 23.16 10.86 -7.46
N LEU A 90 22.51 10.39 -8.56
CA LEU A 90 21.09 10.67 -8.85
C LEU A 90 20.19 10.08 -7.75
N PHE A 91 20.34 8.79 -7.46
CA PHE A 91 19.53 8.12 -6.42
C PHE A 91 19.93 8.52 -5.00
N PHE A 92 21.22 8.80 -4.74
CA PHE A 92 21.63 9.40 -3.48
C PHE A 92 20.89 10.72 -3.23
N ALA A 93 20.86 11.60 -4.22
CA ALA A 93 20.18 12.89 -4.09
C ALA A 93 18.67 12.74 -3.96
N GLU A 94 18.04 11.77 -4.64
CA GLU A 94 16.62 11.45 -4.47
C GLU A 94 16.33 11.02 -3.02
N GLY A 95 17.12 10.11 -2.46
CA GLY A 95 16.98 9.65 -1.07
C GLY A 95 17.11 10.80 -0.08
N PHE A 96 18.10 11.68 -0.28
CA PHE A 96 18.28 12.88 0.54
C PHE A 96 17.10 13.83 0.46
N VAL A 97 16.55 14.07 -0.74
CA VAL A 97 15.43 14.97 -0.99
C VAL A 97 14.12 14.40 -0.42
N HIS A 98 13.86 13.09 -0.59
CA HIS A 98 12.74 12.43 0.05
C HIS A 98 12.80 12.53 1.58
N ALA A 99 13.95 12.26 2.17
CA ALA A 99 14.15 12.41 3.62
C ALA A 99 13.99 13.86 4.08
N GLN A 100 14.52 14.83 3.32
CA GLN A 100 14.38 16.25 3.63
C GLN A 100 12.90 16.69 3.68
N ASP A 101 12.05 16.15 2.81
CA ASP A 101 10.66 16.58 2.66
C ASP A 101 9.68 15.71 3.46
N ARG A 102 9.99 14.42 3.69
CA ARG A 102 9.02 13.42 4.12
C ARG A 102 9.53 12.40 5.15
N PHE A 103 10.62 12.67 5.88
CA PHE A 103 11.29 11.62 6.66
C PHE A 103 10.40 10.97 7.71
N PHE A 104 9.54 11.73 8.41
CA PHE A 104 8.63 11.12 9.39
C PHE A 104 7.68 10.11 8.73
N GLU A 105 7.12 10.44 7.57
CA GLU A 105 6.27 9.54 6.81
C GLU A 105 7.02 8.26 6.40
N MET A 106 8.28 8.40 5.93
CA MET A 106 9.15 7.28 5.59
C MET A 106 9.41 6.40 6.81
N ASP A 107 9.79 7.00 7.93
CA ASP A 107 10.09 6.30 9.19
C ASP A 107 8.86 5.58 9.77
N PHE A 108 7.69 6.23 9.72
CA PHE A 108 6.43 5.60 10.11
C PHE A 108 6.09 4.38 9.22
N ARG A 109 6.18 4.53 7.90
CA ARG A 109 5.91 3.46 6.94
C ARG A 109 6.82 2.26 7.13
N ARG A 110 8.12 2.45 7.38
CA ARG A 110 9.01 1.31 7.65
C ARG A 110 8.67 0.60 8.96
N HIS A 111 8.16 1.32 9.98
CA HIS A 111 7.67 0.69 11.21
C HIS A 111 6.40 -0.12 10.94
N VAL A 112 5.46 0.41 10.16
CA VAL A 112 4.28 -0.33 9.72
C VAL A 112 4.68 -1.61 8.98
N THR A 113 5.51 -1.49 7.94
CA THR A 113 5.88 -2.64 7.10
C THR A 113 6.70 -3.71 7.84
N ALA A 114 7.33 -3.35 8.94
CA ALA A 114 8.09 -4.26 9.80
C ALA A 114 7.30 -4.76 11.03
N GLY A 115 6.05 -4.30 11.23
CA GLY A 115 5.27 -4.61 12.45
C GLY A 115 5.98 -4.10 13.71
N ARG A 116 6.36 -2.82 13.73
CA ARG A 116 7.15 -2.16 14.78
C ARG A 116 6.53 -0.85 15.27
N VAL A 117 5.25 -0.63 15.01
CA VAL A 117 4.56 0.62 15.36
C VAL A 117 4.48 0.81 16.89
N ALA A 118 4.40 -0.29 17.65
CA ALA A 118 4.43 -0.27 19.12
C ALA A 118 5.75 0.28 19.69
N GLU A 119 6.86 0.20 18.95
CA GLU A 119 8.14 0.83 19.35
C GLU A 119 8.05 2.37 19.38
N MET A 120 7.15 2.96 18.58
CA MET A 120 6.91 4.41 18.53
C MET A 120 5.80 4.85 19.49
N PHE A 121 4.67 4.11 19.52
CA PHE A 121 3.41 4.58 20.11
C PHE A 121 2.88 3.72 21.29
N GLY A 122 3.56 2.63 21.64
CA GLY A 122 3.25 1.80 22.82
C GLY A 122 2.26 0.69 22.54
N GLU A 123 1.77 0.09 23.62
CA GLU A 123 1.03 -1.19 23.68
C GLU A 123 -0.23 -1.23 22.80
N SER A 124 -0.90 -0.10 22.59
CA SER A 124 -2.11 -0.05 21.77
C SER A 124 -1.89 -0.46 20.30
N GLN A 125 -0.64 -0.54 19.85
CA GLN A 125 -0.28 -0.95 18.49
C GLN A 125 0.22 -2.40 18.40
N ALA A 126 0.33 -3.09 19.52
CA ALA A 126 0.94 -4.42 19.56
C ALA A 126 0.12 -5.48 18.79
N GLY A 127 -1.22 -5.40 18.81
CA GLY A 127 -2.08 -6.29 18.04
C GLY A 127 -1.86 -6.13 16.53
N THR A 128 -1.81 -4.89 16.04
CA THR A 128 -1.53 -4.61 14.63
C THR A 128 -0.11 -5.04 14.25
N ASP A 129 0.89 -4.80 15.11
CA ASP A 129 2.26 -5.29 14.88
C ASP A 129 2.31 -6.81 14.81
N ALA A 130 1.55 -7.52 15.65
CA ALA A 130 1.48 -8.97 15.61
C ALA A 130 0.94 -9.49 14.27
N PHE A 131 -0.11 -8.85 13.74
CA PHE A 131 -0.65 -9.19 12.42
C PHE A 131 0.36 -8.93 11.30
N LEU A 132 0.96 -7.74 11.25
CA LEU A 132 1.94 -7.37 10.22
C LEU A 132 3.19 -8.26 10.26
N ARG A 133 3.66 -8.66 11.45
CA ARG A 133 4.74 -9.64 11.62
C ARG A 133 4.30 -11.04 11.18
N THR A 134 3.05 -11.39 11.40
CA THR A 134 2.49 -12.66 10.92
C THR A 134 2.53 -12.71 9.40
N LEU A 135 2.13 -11.65 8.70
CA LEU A 135 2.28 -11.53 7.25
C LEU A 135 3.76 -11.54 6.81
N GLY A 136 4.64 -10.91 7.59
CA GLY A 136 6.08 -10.99 7.38
C GLY A 136 6.60 -10.19 6.19
N TRP A 137 6.00 -9.06 5.84
CA TRP A 137 6.40 -8.21 4.70
C TRP A 137 7.87 -7.83 4.71
N ARG A 138 8.40 -7.45 5.88
CA ARG A 138 9.83 -7.13 6.03
C ARG A 138 10.72 -8.31 5.66
N LYS A 139 10.38 -9.52 6.09
CA LYS A 139 11.13 -10.74 5.79
C LYS A 139 11.14 -11.05 4.28
N VAL A 140 9.99 -10.87 3.62
CA VAL A 140 9.90 -11.03 2.16
C VAL A 140 10.75 -9.97 1.45
N ALA A 141 10.68 -8.71 1.88
CA ALA A 141 11.50 -7.62 1.32
C ALA A 141 13.01 -7.87 1.47
N GLU A 142 13.45 -8.39 2.62
CA GLU A 142 14.85 -8.78 2.85
C GLU A 142 15.30 -9.91 1.90
N ALA A 143 14.42 -10.89 1.65
CA ALA A 143 14.69 -11.96 0.69
C ALA A 143 14.75 -11.43 -0.74
N GLU A 144 13.91 -10.48 -1.13
CA GLU A 144 13.96 -9.82 -2.44
C GLU A 144 15.25 -9.03 -2.63
N VAL A 145 15.64 -8.23 -1.62
CA VAL A 145 16.92 -7.49 -1.65
C VAL A 145 18.10 -8.42 -1.79
N ALA A 146 18.11 -9.55 -1.07
CA ALA A 146 19.17 -10.55 -1.16
C ALA A 146 19.24 -11.25 -2.53
N ALA A 147 18.17 -11.24 -3.30
CA ALA A 147 18.06 -11.85 -4.63
C ALA A 147 18.26 -10.86 -5.78
N MET A 148 18.34 -9.54 -5.51
CA MET A 148 18.51 -8.50 -6.52
C MET A 148 19.82 -8.66 -7.29
N ASP A 149 19.81 -8.27 -8.56
CA ASP A 149 21.03 -8.06 -9.31
C ASP A 149 21.85 -6.88 -8.78
N GLU A 150 23.15 -6.86 -9.04
CA GLU A 150 24.10 -5.87 -8.53
C GLU A 150 23.73 -4.44 -8.92
N THR A 151 23.16 -4.24 -10.12
CA THR A 151 22.78 -2.91 -10.62
C THR A 151 21.57 -2.36 -9.85
N THR A 152 20.51 -3.14 -9.75
CA THR A 152 19.30 -2.79 -9.01
C THR A 152 19.60 -2.55 -7.53
N LEU A 153 20.38 -3.46 -6.91
CA LEU A 153 20.79 -3.30 -5.51
C LEU A 153 21.56 -1.98 -5.31
N GLY A 154 22.48 -1.65 -6.22
CA GLY A 154 23.25 -0.41 -6.16
C GLY A 154 22.39 0.86 -6.19
N TYR A 155 21.24 0.85 -6.86
CA TYR A 155 20.30 1.97 -6.86
C TYR A 155 19.63 2.15 -5.49
N TYR A 156 19.21 1.04 -4.86
CA TYR A 156 18.62 1.05 -3.52
C TYR A 156 19.65 1.44 -2.45
N GLU A 157 20.89 0.97 -2.56
CA GLU A 157 21.98 1.33 -1.64
C GLU A 157 22.32 2.82 -1.75
N ALA A 158 22.46 3.37 -2.96
CA ALA A 158 22.69 4.79 -3.17
C ALA A 158 21.56 5.66 -2.61
N TYR A 159 20.32 5.25 -2.81
CA TYR A 159 19.16 5.92 -2.22
C TYR A 159 19.20 5.88 -0.69
N ALA A 160 19.49 4.73 -0.08
CA ALA A 160 19.60 4.57 1.36
C ALA A 160 20.73 5.46 1.93
N ASP A 161 21.87 5.53 1.26
CA ASP A 161 22.98 6.42 1.62
C ASP A 161 22.57 7.89 1.62
N GLY A 162 21.76 8.31 0.66
CA GLY A 162 21.20 9.67 0.60
C GLY A 162 20.25 9.97 1.76
N VAL A 163 19.35 9.06 2.12
CA VAL A 163 18.50 9.16 3.30
C VAL A 163 19.36 9.27 4.57
N ASN A 164 20.36 8.42 4.68
CA ASN A 164 21.26 8.38 5.84
C ASN A 164 22.13 9.64 5.95
N ALA A 165 22.52 10.25 4.84
CA ALA A 165 23.22 11.55 4.85
C ALA A 165 22.34 12.67 5.45
N TYR A 166 21.03 12.65 5.20
CA TYR A 166 20.09 13.56 5.85
C TYR A 166 19.99 13.28 7.36
N LEU A 167 19.85 12.02 7.77
CA LEU A 167 19.77 11.60 9.17
C LEU A 167 21.02 11.97 9.96
N ALA A 168 22.20 11.80 9.39
CA ALA A 168 23.47 12.11 10.05
C ALA A 168 23.63 13.59 10.41
N SER A 169 22.91 14.49 9.72
CA SER A 169 23.01 15.94 9.90
C SER A 169 21.98 16.53 10.86
N ARG A 170 20.98 15.76 11.31
CA ARG A 170 19.81 16.27 12.05
C ARG A 170 19.34 15.28 13.12
N SER A 171 18.55 15.78 14.09
CA SER A 171 17.99 14.95 15.17
C SER A 171 16.68 15.51 15.72
N GLY A 172 15.80 14.64 16.20
CA GLY A 172 14.55 15.01 16.83
C GLY A 172 13.73 15.98 15.96
N ALA A 173 13.27 17.10 16.52
CA ALA A 173 12.47 18.09 15.82
C ALA A 173 13.16 18.80 14.63
N GLU A 174 14.46 18.57 14.40
CA GLU A 174 15.16 19.06 13.20
C GLU A 174 14.94 18.15 12.00
N LEU A 175 14.66 16.86 12.24
CA LEU A 175 14.27 15.91 11.20
C LEU A 175 12.85 16.18 10.72
N SER A 176 11.92 16.22 11.68
CA SER A 176 10.50 16.53 11.45
C SER A 176 9.85 16.98 12.74
N LEU A 177 8.79 17.78 12.64
CA LEU A 177 8.07 18.31 13.80
C LEU A 177 7.45 17.21 14.67
N GLU A 178 7.02 16.11 14.07
CA GLU A 178 6.39 14.96 14.71
C GLU A 178 7.30 14.35 15.78
N TYR A 179 8.63 14.34 15.57
CA TYR A 179 9.59 13.86 16.57
C TYR A 179 9.63 14.73 17.85
N ALA A 180 9.19 15.99 17.79
CA ALA A 180 9.00 16.77 18.99
C ALA A 180 7.84 16.24 19.85
N VAL A 181 6.81 15.66 19.20
CA VAL A 181 5.65 15.06 19.89
C VAL A 181 6.02 13.66 20.40
N ILE A 182 6.61 12.82 19.55
CA ILE A 182 7.08 11.48 19.94
C ILE A 182 8.03 11.58 21.12
N GLY A 183 9.00 12.47 21.09
CA GLY A 183 9.96 12.65 22.18
C GLY A 183 9.36 13.09 23.52
N MET A 184 8.09 13.54 23.57
CA MET A 184 7.37 13.76 24.84
C MET A 184 6.81 12.46 25.42
N GLN A 185 6.47 11.48 24.60
CA GLN A 185 5.89 10.19 24.99
C GLN A 185 6.98 9.11 25.05
N ASN A 186 7.88 9.11 24.09
CA ASN A 186 8.99 8.17 23.96
C ASN A 186 10.31 8.94 23.75
N PRO A 187 10.94 9.46 24.83
CA PRO A 187 12.14 10.32 24.74
C PRO A 187 13.39 9.59 24.27
N ASP A 188 13.40 8.27 24.32
CA ASP A 188 14.55 7.44 23.92
C ASP A 188 14.47 7.02 22.45
N TYR A 189 13.35 7.29 21.76
CA TYR A 189 13.20 6.97 20.35
C TYR A 189 14.18 7.74 19.49
N GLN A 190 14.91 7.01 18.66
CA GLN A 190 15.81 7.56 17.63
C GLN A 190 15.60 6.78 16.34
N PRO A 191 15.37 7.46 15.20
CA PRO A 191 15.31 6.78 13.92
C PRO A 191 16.59 6.01 13.61
N GLU A 192 16.44 4.78 13.14
CA GLU A 192 17.54 3.93 12.71
C GLU A 192 18.02 4.35 11.30
N PRO A 193 19.24 3.96 10.88
CA PRO A 193 19.65 4.10 9.49
C PRO A 193 18.67 3.43 8.52
N TRP A 194 18.50 4.03 7.35
CA TRP A 194 17.67 3.48 6.28
C TRP A 194 18.41 2.36 5.56
N GLU A 195 17.69 1.28 5.24
CA GLU A 195 18.21 0.12 4.51
C GLU A 195 17.39 -0.12 3.22
N PRO A 196 17.95 -0.76 2.17
CA PRO A 196 17.21 -1.11 0.96
C PRO A 196 15.89 -1.85 1.22
N ALA A 197 15.86 -2.73 2.22
CA ALA A 197 14.65 -3.47 2.59
C ALA A 197 13.52 -2.57 3.13
N ASP A 198 13.82 -1.38 3.66
CA ASP A 198 12.79 -0.41 4.08
C ASP A 198 12.01 0.11 2.88
N SER A 199 12.70 0.37 1.77
CA SER A 199 12.08 0.80 0.51
C SER A 199 11.26 -0.32 -0.14
N VAL A 200 11.80 -1.53 -0.20
CA VAL A 200 11.14 -2.69 -0.83
C VAL A 200 9.92 -3.15 -0.03
N ALA A 201 9.98 -3.09 1.31
CA ALA A 201 8.84 -3.46 2.15
C ALA A 201 7.61 -2.57 1.92
N TRP A 202 7.81 -1.31 1.52
CA TRP A 202 6.69 -0.43 1.17
C TRP A 202 5.90 -0.91 -0.04
N LEU A 203 6.54 -1.58 -1.01
CA LEU A 203 5.83 -2.21 -2.13
C LEU A 203 4.89 -3.33 -1.66
N LYS A 204 5.23 -4.05 -0.57
CA LYS A 204 4.35 -5.07 0.02
C LYS A 204 3.13 -4.43 0.69
N ALA A 205 3.33 -3.31 1.38
CA ALA A 205 2.23 -2.53 1.94
C ALA A 205 1.29 -2.00 0.84
N MET A 206 1.84 -1.46 -0.25
CA MET A 206 1.04 -1.04 -1.41
C MET A 206 0.35 -2.21 -2.09
N ALA A 207 0.98 -3.40 -2.13
CA ALA A 207 0.33 -4.61 -2.63
C ALA A 207 -0.82 -5.06 -1.72
N TRP A 208 -0.72 -4.83 -0.41
CA TRP A 208 -1.81 -5.09 0.54
C TRP A 208 -3.00 -4.16 0.30
N ASP A 209 -2.75 -2.87 0.15
CA ASP A 209 -3.77 -1.85 -0.12
C ASP A 209 -4.50 -2.09 -1.46
N LEU A 210 -3.79 -2.64 -2.45
CA LEU A 210 -4.28 -2.84 -3.82
C LEU A 210 -4.67 -4.30 -4.14
N ARG A 211 -4.64 -5.21 -3.15
CA ARG A 211 -5.15 -6.57 -3.36
C ARG A 211 -6.66 -6.56 -3.56
N GLY A 212 -7.17 -7.51 -4.30
CA GLY A 212 -8.59 -7.80 -4.36
C GLY A 212 -8.98 -8.89 -3.34
N ASN A 213 -10.25 -9.01 -3.10
CA ASN A 213 -11.03 -10.14 -2.61
C ASN A 213 -10.88 -10.67 -1.17
N ILE A 214 -9.82 -10.44 -0.40
CA ILE A 214 -9.72 -11.03 0.95
C ILE A 214 -10.83 -10.51 1.88
N GLU A 215 -11.17 -9.23 1.80
CA GLU A 215 -12.28 -8.63 2.54
C GLU A 215 -13.61 -9.20 2.05
N ASP A 216 -13.80 -9.25 0.74
CA ASP A 216 -15.01 -9.81 0.13
C ASP A 216 -15.18 -11.30 0.47
N GLU A 217 -14.10 -12.08 0.45
CA GLU A 217 -14.11 -13.49 0.82
C GLU A 217 -14.46 -13.67 2.31
N THR A 218 -13.88 -12.83 3.19
CA THR A 218 -14.19 -12.82 4.63
C THR A 218 -15.64 -12.42 4.88
N GLU A 219 -16.13 -11.35 4.22
CA GLU A 219 -17.53 -10.91 4.33
C GLU A 219 -18.50 -11.98 3.85
N ARG A 220 -18.18 -12.66 2.75
CA ARG A 220 -19.01 -13.76 2.24
C ARG A 220 -19.05 -14.94 3.22
N ALA A 221 -17.91 -15.25 3.85
CA ALA A 221 -17.85 -16.29 4.89
C ALA A 221 -18.72 -15.94 6.09
N LEU A 222 -18.62 -14.70 6.61
CA LEU A 222 -19.44 -14.17 7.71
C LEU A 222 -20.93 -14.18 7.35
N LEU A 223 -21.28 -13.69 6.18
CA LEU A 223 -22.67 -13.63 5.73
C LEU A 223 -23.26 -15.02 5.54
N ALA A 224 -22.49 -15.98 5.02
CA ALA A 224 -22.90 -17.37 4.90
C ALA A 224 -23.19 -17.98 6.28
N ALA A 225 -22.31 -17.77 7.26
CA ALA A 225 -22.50 -18.21 8.63
C ALA A 225 -23.79 -17.63 9.24
N GLU A 226 -24.06 -16.35 9.03
CA GLU A 226 -25.25 -15.68 9.56
C GLU A 226 -26.54 -16.20 8.90
N LEU A 227 -26.53 -16.41 7.57
CA LEU A 227 -27.69 -16.88 6.81
C LEU A 227 -28.06 -18.32 7.14
N ASP A 228 -27.09 -19.18 7.43
CA ASP A 228 -27.32 -20.58 7.81
C ASP A 228 -27.57 -20.76 9.30
N GLY A 229 -27.74 -19.66 10.07
CA GLY A 229 -28.16 -19.68 11.48
C GLY A 229 -27.02 -19.94 12.46
N GLY A 230 -25.78 -19.74 12.04
CA GLY A 230 -24.58 -19.96 12.86
C GLY A 230 -24.19 -21.43 13.02
N GLU A 231 -24.85 -22.32 12.31
CA GLU A 231 -24.53 -23.75 12.25
C GLU A 231 -24.10 -24.10 10.82
N GLY A 232 -22.82 -23.99 10.51
CA GLY A 232 -22.24 -24.44 9.26
C GLY A 232 -22.16 -23.37 8.16
N ALA A 233 -21.00 -22.85 7.92
CA ALA A 233 -20.80 -21.61 7.19
C ALA A 233 -20.27 -21.73 5.77
N ILE A 234 -20.52 -22.78 5.02
CA ILE A 234 -20.41 -22.69 3.57
C ILE A 234 -21.70 -23.19 2.95
N ALA A 235 -22.47 -22.20 2.72
CA ALA A 235 -23.56 -22.08 1.81
C ALA A 235 -24.25 -23.40 1.44
N THR A 236 -25.34 -23.72 2.14
CA THR A 236 -26.38 -24.54 1.49
C THR A 236 -26.59 -24.03 0.06
N PRO A 237 -27.02 -24.84 -0.91
CA PRO A 237 -27.30 -24.36 -2.27
C PRO A 237 -28.25 -23.15 -2.31
N GLU A 238 -29.11 -23.00 -1.28
CA GLU A 238 -29.98 -21.85 -1.12
C GLU A 238 -29.23 -20.60 -0.68
N THR A 239 -28.29 -20.71 0.25
CA THR A 239 -27.42 -19.61 0.71
C THR A 239 -26.48 -19.18 -0.40
N GLN A 240 -25.84 -20.11 -1.10
CA GLN A 240 -25.01 -19.81 -2.27
C GLN A 240 -25.79 -19.05 -3.35
N ALA A 241 -27.01 -19.52 -3.70
CA ALA A 241 -27.87 -18.82 -4.65
C ALA A 241 -28.32 -17.43 -4.17
N LEU A 242 -28.30 -17.18 -2.88
CA LEU A 242 -28.57 -15.86 -2.31
C LEU A 242 -27.32 -14.97 -2.39
N LEU A 243 -26.14 -15.48 -2.03
CA LEU A 243 -24.86 -14.78 -2.17
C LEU A 243 -24.62 -14.37 -3.62
N GLU A 244 -24.83 -15.24 -4.61
CA GLU A 244 -24.72 -14.91 -6.04
C GLU A 244 -25.67 -13.78 -6.50
N LYS A 245 -26.78 -13.56 -5.80
CA LYS A 245 -27.66 -12.41 -6.06
C LYS A 245 -27.20 -11.13 -5.39
N LEU A 246 -26.53 -11.25 -4.24
CA LEU A 246 -25.98 -10.09 -3.52
C LEU A 246 -24.69 -9.60 -4.19
N TYR A 247 -23.90 -10.53 -4.73
CA TYR A 247 -22.66 -10.28 -5.47
C TYR A 247 -22.83 -10.67 -6.95
N PRO A 248 -23.55 -9.86 -7.75
CA PRO A 248 -23.86 -10.22 -9.14
C PRO A 248 -22.59 -10.18 -10.01
N ALA A 249 -22.55 -11.07 -11.01
CA ALA A 249 -21.47 -11.10 -11.97
C ALA A 249 -21.33 -9.78 -12.76
N TYR A 250 -20.13 -9.53 -13.29
CA TYR A 250 -19.87 -8.38 -14.15
C TYR A 250 -20.81 -8.35 -15.35
N PRO A 251 -21.42 -7.21 -15.71
CA PRO A 251 -22.38 -7.10 -16.80
C PRO A 251 -21.69 -7.00 -18.17
N PHE A 252 -21.10 -8.09 -18.66
CA PHE A 252 -20.31 -8.14 -19.91
C PHE A 252 -21.07 -7.64 -21.14
N ASP A 253 -22.39 -7.82 -21.19
CA ASP A 253 -23.24 -7.35 -22.31
C ASP A 253 -23.46 -5.83 -22.31
N GLU A 254 -23.23 -5.16 -21.18
CA GLU A 254 -23.57 -3.74 -21.00
C GLU A 254 -22.36 -2.83 -20.85
N ASN A 255 -21.29 -3.32 -20.25
CA ASN A 255 -20.10 -2.55 -19.91
C ASN A 255 -18.84 -3.10 -20.62
N PRO A 256 -17.89 -2.21 -20.98
CA PRO A 256 -16.71 -2.61 -21.75
C PRO A 256 -15.74 -3.43 -20.91
N VAL A 257 -15.04 -4.35 -21.56
CA VAL A 257 -13.81 -4.97 -21.06
C VAL A 257 -12.60 -4.24 -21.66
N ILE A 258 -11.44 -4.36 -21.01
CA ILE A 258 -10.22 -3.64 -21.44
C ILE A 258 -9.67 -4.23 -22.74
N VAL A 259 -9.58 -5.57 -22.82
CA VAL A 259 -9.08 -6.33 -23.97
C VAL A 259 -10.19 -7.19 -24.57
N PRO A 260 -10.99 -6.62 -25.50
CA PRO A 260 -12.18 -7.33 -26.02
C PRO A 260 -11.88 -8.50 -26.96
N LYS A 261 -10.61 -8.66 -27.40
CA LYS A 261 -10.15 -9.79 -28.20
C LYS A 261 -8.70 -10.09 -27.88
N ILE A 262 -8.45 -11.28 -27.40
CA ILE A 262 -7.09 -11.79 -27.25
C ILE A 262 -6.62 -12.27 -28.62
N THR A 263 -5.56 -11.67 -29.16
CA THR A 263 -5.05 -11.96 -30.49
C THR A 263 -4.12 -13.18 -30.57
N ALA A 264 -3.83 -13.82 -29.44
CA ALA A 264 -3.06 -15.05 -29.37
C ALA A 264 -3.64 -15.97 -28.29
N VAL A 265 -4.42 -16.96 -28.72
CA VAL A 265 -4.66 -18.16 -27.91
C VAL A 265 -3.52 -19.13 -28.24
N PRO A 266 -2.69 -19.53 -27.28
CA PRO A 266 -1.73 -20.60 -27.50
C PRO A 266 -2.49 -21.88 -27.85
N GLU A 267 -2.09 -22.55 -28.94
CA GLU A 267 -2.57 -23.91 -29.23
C GLU A 267 -2.03 -24.83 -28.10
N GLY A 268 -2.86 -25.14 -27.11
CA GLY A 268 -2.48 -26.06 -26.04
C GLY A 268 -3.21 -25.93 -24.72
N GLY A 269 -4.12 -24.96 -24.57
CA GLY A 269 -5.03 -24.96 -23.43
C GLY A 269 -5.87 -26.23 -23.45
N THR A 270 -5.70 -27.10 -22.47
CA THR A 270 -6.69 -28.14 -22.17
C THR A 270 -8.01 -27.41 -21.98
N ASP A 271 -9.07 -27.91 -22.64
CA ASP A 271 -10.44 -27.51 -22.35
C ASP A 271 -10.66 -27.53 -20.81
N ALA A 272 -10.26 -26.46 -20.16
CA ALA A 272 -10.83 -26.11 -18.90
C ALA A 272 -12.23 -25.62 -19.29
N ASP A 273 -13.19 -26.56 -19.36
CA ASP A 273 -14.53 -26.16 -19.00
C ASP A 273 -14.35 -25.25 -17.80
N ALA A 274 -14.71 -23.97 -17.95
CA ALA A 274 -14.96 -23.11 -16.82
C ALA A 274 -16.06 -23.82 -16.03
N ALA A 275 -15.63 -24.80 -15.27
CA ALA A 275 -16.46 -25.45 -14.31
C ALA A 275 -16.83 -24.31 -13.37
N SER A 276 -18.04 -23.82 -13.51
CA SER A 276 -18.82 -23.45 -12.34
C SER A 276 -18.58 -24.62 -11.40
N ALA A 277 -17.54 -24.52 -10.60
CA ALA A 277 -17.22 -25.52 -9.62
C ALA A 277 -18.30 -25.40 -8.57
N THR A 278 -19.39 -26.11 -8.80
CA THR A 278 -20.22 -26.53 -7.69
C THR A 278 -19.26 -27.27 -6.78
N LEU A 279 -18.93 -26.65 -5.64
CA LEU A 279 -18.19 -27.30 -4.57
C LEU A 279 -18.79 -28.70 -4.40
N PRO A 280 -17.97 -29.75 -4.31
CA PRO A 280 -18.48 -31.08 -4.05
C PRO A 280 -19.36 -31.00 -2.80
N ASP A 281 -20.53 -31.58 -2.84
CA ASP A 281 -21.62 -31.48 -1.86
C ASP A 281 -21.23 -31.94 -0.43
N ASP A 282 -19.94 -32.26 -0.16
CA ASP A 282 -19.53 -32.81 1.15
C ASP A 282 -18.02 -32.73 1.40
N THR A 283 -17.49 -31.52 1.59
CA THR A 283 -16.07 -31.35 1.96
C THR A 283 -15.83 -31.29 3.46
N GLY A 284 -16.87 -31.19 4.29
CA GLY A 284 -16.75 -30.91 5.73
C GLY A 284 -16.25 -29.50 6.06
N ILE A 285 -16.06 -28.64 5.04
CA ILE A 285 -15.59 -27.27 5.23
C ILE A 285 -16.67 -26.39 5.88
N GLN A 286 -17.94 -26.69 5.67
CA GLN A 286 -19.07 -25.99 6.26
C GLN A 286 -19.00 -26.01 7.78
N ASP A 287 -18.87 -27.22 8.36
CA ASP A 287 -18.79 -27.38 9.80
C ASP A 287 -17.50 -26.78 10.37
N ALA A 288 -16.39 -26.86 9.62
CA ALA A 288 -15.12 -26.28 9.98
C ALA A 288 -15.19 -24.74 10.00
N SER A 289 -15.73 -24.14 8.96
CA SER A 289 -15.86 -22.68 8.84
C SER A 289 -16.75 -22.07 9.92
N ALA A 290 -17.79 -22.78 10.37
CA ALA A 290 -18.69 -22.33 11.45
C ALA A 290 -18.02 -22.16 12.81
N THR A 291 -16.81 -22.72 13.01
CA THR A 291 -16.07 -22.63 14.28
C THR A 291 -15.03 -21.52 14.28
N ILE A 292 -14.86 -20.82 13.16
CA ILE A 292 -13.89 -19.74 13.01
C ILE A 292 -14.54 -18.43 13.41
N GLU A 293 -13.83 -17.64 14.22
CA GLU A 293 -14.23 -16.29 14.62
C GLU A 293 -13.95 -15.30 13.48
N TRP A 294 -14.75 -15.38 12.41
CA TRP A 294 -14.59 -14.55 11.20
C TRP A 294 -14.66 -13.05 11.48
N GLU A 295 -15.47 -12.63 12.46
CA GLU A 295 -15.59 -11.22 12.84
C GLU A 295 -14.27 -10.69 13.43
N GLU A 296 -13.56 -11.49 14.23
CA GLU A 296 -12.24 -11.15 14.75
C GLU A 296 -11.18 -11.10 13.63
N THR A 297 -11.18 -12.09 12.74
CA THR A 297 -10.29 -12.13 11.58
C THR A 297 -10.48 -10.90 10.69
N SER A 298 -11.71 -10.52 10.41
CA SER A 298 -12.06 -9.33 9.63
C SER A 298 -11.56 -8.05 10.29
N SER A 299 -11.74 -7.91 11.61
CA SER A 299 -11.34 -6.69 12.34
C SER A 299 -9.82 -6.46 12.33
N VAL A 300 -9.03 -7.51 12.34
CA VAL A 300 -7.56 -7.41 12.27
C VAL A 300 -7.09 -7.03 10.86
N ILE A 301 -7.72 -7.58 9.83
CA ILE A 301 -7.47 -7.23 8.44
C ILE A 301 -7.77 -5.73 8.21
N GLU A 302 -8.92 -5.25 8.71
CA GLU A 302 -9.32 -3.84 8.61
C GLU A 302 -8.32 -2.92 9.34
N ALA A 303 -7.91 -3.27 10.56
CA ALA A 303 -6.94 -2.47 11.33
C ALA A 303 -5.60 -2.33 10.60
N ALA A 304 -5.11 -3.39 9.96
CA ALA A 304 -3.89 -3.33 9.15
C ALA A 304 -4.07 -2.46 7.90
N SER A 305 -5.21 -2.56 7.24
CA SER A 305 -5.54 -1.77 6.04
C SER A 305 -5.59 -0.27 6.34
N ILE A 306 -6.15 0.14 7.49
CA ILE A 306 -6.18 1.56 7.93
C ILE A 306 -4.76 2.15 8.06
N LEU A 307 -3.78 1.38 8.53
CA LEU A 307 -2.40 1.87 8.69
C LEU A 307 -1.65 2.05 7.36
N VAL A 308 -2.04 1.30 6.34
CA VAL A 308 -1.33 1.30 5.05
C VAL A 308 -1.83 2.39 4.11
N GLY A 309 -3.10 2.67 4.09
CA GLY A 309 -3.54 3.64 3.12
C GLY A 309 -4.97 4.07 3.15
N ASP A 310 -5.86 3.32 3.58
CA ASP A 310 -7.26 3.66 3.71
C ASP A 310 -8.24 2.65 3.09
N VAL A 311 -9.10 2.18 3.93
CA VAL A 311 -10.31 1.46 3.58
C VAL A 311 -11.41 2.52 3.44
N GLY A 312 -11.57 3.12 2.28
CA GLY A 312 -12.55 4.18 2.08
C GLY A 312 -13.52 3.90 0.94
N GLU A 313 -14.77 4.35 1.09
CA GLU A 313 -15.70 4.41 -0.04
C GLU A 313 -15.13 5.30 -1.16
N GLY A 314 -15.10 4.81 -2.40
CA GLY A 314 -14.65 5.57 -3.57
C GLY A 314 -13.18 5.38 -3.95
N ILE A 315 -12.48 4.45 -3.32
CA ILE A 315 -11.15 4.01 -3.77
C ILE A 315 -11.27 3.33 -5.13
N GLY A 316 -10.28 3.55 -5.97
CA GLY A 316 -10.23 3.01 -7.31
C GLY A 316 -9.19 3.75 -8.13
N SER A 317 -9.23 3.58 -9.42
CA SER A 317 -8.37 4.36 -10.32
C SER A 317 -8.94 4.40 -11.73
N ASN A 318 -8.57 5.43 -12.48
CA ASN A 318 -8.85 5.49 -13.89
C ASN A 318 -7.54 5.70 -14.66
N SER A 319 -7.42 5.07 -15.80
CA SER A 319 -6.41 5.41 -16.77
C SER A 319 -6.95 5.18 -18.18
N TRP A 320 -6.59 6.04 -19.09
CA TRP A 320 -6.90 5.84 -20.50
C TRP A 320 -5.87 6.48 -21.40
N VAL A 321 -5.73 5.91 -22.55
CA VAL A 321 -4.87 6.43 -23.61
C VAL A 321 -5.64 6.51 -24.92
N VAL A 322 -5.43 7.58 -25.66
CA VAL A 322 -5.96 7.76 -27.01
C VAL A 322 -4.80 7.87 -28.01
N SER A 323 -4.96 7.25 -29.17
CA SER A 323 -3.94 7.29 -30.22
C SER A 323 -3.86 8.67 -30.88
N GLY A 324 -2.73 8.97 -31.50
CA GLY A 324 -2.54 10.21 -32.26
C GLY A 324 -3.58 10.44 -33.38
N SER A 325 -4.22 9.37 -33.86
CA SER A 325 -5.30 9.50 -34.86
C SER A 325 -6.57 10.16 -34.31
N LEU A 326 -6.78 10.13 -33.03
CA LEU A 326 -7.89 10.77 -32.30
C LEU A 326 -7.48 12.11 -31.67
N ALA A 327 -6.20 12.45 -31.61
CA ALA A 327 -5.67 13.62 -30.92
C ALA A 327 -5.35 14.76 -31.91
N GLU A 328 -5.56 16.02 -31.49
CA GLU A 328 -5.25 17.22 -32.28
C GLU A 328 -3.74 17.34 -32.61
N SER A 329 -2.89 16.94 -31.66
CA SER A 329 -1.43 16.93 -31.80
C SER A 329 -0.91 15.93 -32.83
N GLY A 330 -1.73 14.92 -33.19
CA GLY A 330 -1.29 13.75 -33.94
C GLY A 330 -0.43 12.78 -33.14
N MET A 331 -0.25 13.02 -31.82
CA MET A 331 0.49 12.20 -30.88
C MET A 331 -0.47 11.63 -29.81
N PRO A 332 -0.20 10.46 -29.24
CA PRO A 332 -1.01 9.90 -28.19
C PRO A 332 -1.16 10.84 -26.99
N LEU A 333 -2.30 10.73 -26.30
CA LEU A 333 -2.55 11.39 -25.02
C LEU A 333 -2.89 10.32 -23.99
N LEU A 334 -2.20 10.34 -22.86
CA LEU A 334 -2.41 9.45 -21.73
C LEU A 334 -2.88 10.25 -20.52
N ALA A 335 -3.91 9.73 -19.82
CA ALA A 335 -4.37 10.25 -18.55
C ALA A 335 -4.41 9.14 -17.53
N ASN A 336 -4.05 9.45 -16.28
CA ASN A 336 -4.09 8.53 -15.16
C ASN A 336 -4.44 9.29 -13.87
N ASP A 337 -5.42 8.80 -13.12
CA ASP A 337 -5.80 9.32 -11.80
C ASP A 337 -6.08 8.15 -10.84
N PRO A 338 -5.07 7.72 -10.07
CA PRO A 338 -5.25 6.75 -9.01
C PRO A 338 -5.97 7.40 -7.82
N HIS A 339 -7.11 6.80 -7.42
CA HIS A 339 -7.92 7.24 -6.28
C HIS A 339 -7.52 6.44 -5.04
N LEU A 340 -6.31 6.69 -4.53
CA LEU A 340 -5.84 6.16 -3.25
C LEU A 340 -6.36 7.03 -2.11
N GLY A 341 -6.28 6.54 -0.88
CA GLY A 341 -6.72 7.25 0.30
C GLY A 341 -6.18 8.69 0.37
N ALA A 342 -7.05 9.65 0.64
CA ALA A 342 -6.68 11.06 0.72
C ALA A 342 -5.97 11.34 2.05
N SER A 343 -4.68 11.62 2.01
CA SER A 343 -3.85 11.94 3.17
C SER A 343 -3.06 13.23 2.99
N LEU A 344 -2.58 13.80 4.10
CA LEU A 344 -1.69 14.95 4.11
C LEU A 344 -0.48 14.64 5.01
N PRO A 345 0.70 14.47 4.41
CA PRO A 345 1.01 14.56 2.98
C PRO A 345 0.38 13.43 2.15
N SER A 346 0.26 13.64 0.83
CA SER A 346 -0.21 12.61 -0.10
C SER A 346 0.75 11.42 -0.14
N VAL A 347 0.26 10.20 -0.41
CA VAL A 347 1.10 9.03 -0.67
C VAL A 347 2.06 9.26 -1.83
N TRP A 348 1.63 10.04 -2.83
CA TRP A 348 2.43 10.37 -4.01
C TRP A 348 3.45 11.47 -3.74
N TYR A 349 4.64 11.30 -4.30
CA TYR A 349 5.70 12.29 -4.34
C TYR A 349 6.11 12.56 -5.80
N GLN A 350 5.89 13.78 -6.28
CA GLN A 350 6.23 14.14 -7.65
C GLN A 350 7.71 14.53 -7.75
N VAL A 351 8.42 13.96 -8.74
CA VAL A 351 9.86 14.17 -8.94
C VAL A 351 10.23 14.07 -10.43
N GLN A 352 11.30 14.75 -10.82
CA GLN A 352 12.02 14.50 -12.07
C GLN A 352 13.47 14.12 -11.76
N LEU A 353 13.90 12.99 -12.31
CA LEU A 353 15.24 12.43 -12.19
C LEU A 353 15.93 12.53 -13.54
N LYS A 354 17.08 13.21 -13.60
CA LYS A 354 17.73 13.52 -14.84
C LYS A 354 19.23 13.32 -14.78
N CYS A 355 19.76 12.49 -15.65
CA CYS A 355 21.19 12.45 -15.94
C CYS A 355 21.61 13.67 -16.75
N SER A 356 22.73 14.30 -16.42
CA SER A 356 23.29 15.46 -17.19
C SER A 356 23.55 15.07 -18.64
N THR A 357 23.95 13.82 -18.86
CA THR A 357 24.03 13.16 -20.18
C THR A 357 23.38 11.78 -20.03
N VAL A 358 22.43 11.48 -20.90
CA VAL A 358 21.79 10.16 -20.92
C VAL A 358 22.66 9.23 -21.75
N ASP A 359 23.22 8.21 -21.10
CA ASP A 359 24.08 7.16 -21.69
C ASP A 359 23.95 5.85 -20.89
N ASP A 360 24.77 4.84 -21.22
CA ASP A 360 24.72 3.52 -20.56
C ASP A 360 25.09 3.58 -19.07
N GLU A 361 25.86 4.58 -18.62
CA GLU A 361 26.25 4.75 -17.21
C GLU A 361 25.22 5.52 -16.40
N CYS A 362 24.46 6.41 -17.05
CA CYS A 362 23.38 7.18 -16.44
C CYS A 362 22.18 7.28 -17.40
N PRO A 363 21.30 6.27 -17.45
CA PRO A 363 20.26 6.16 -18.49
C PRO A 363 18.96 6.91 -18.17
N PHE A 364 18.89 7.70 -17.10
CA PHE A 364 17.63 8.28 -16.61
C PHE A 364 17.41 9.71 -17.10
N ASP A 365 16.25 9.95 -17.70
CA ASP A 365 15.58 11.26 -17.87
C ASP A 365 14.08 11.00 -17.76
N VAL A 366 13.58 10.91 -16.53
CA VAL A 366 12.26 10.43 -16.18
C VAL A 366 11.58 11.38 -15.21
N GLY A 367 10.31 11.65 -15.44
CA GLY A 367 9.49 12.51 -14.56
C GLY A 367 8.14 11.89 -14.27
N GLY A 368 7.64 12.08 -13.05
CA GLY A 368 6.35 11.53 -12.65
C GLY A 368 6.17 11.49 -11.16
N PHE A 369 5.54 10.42 -10.68
CA PHE A 369 5.19 10.22 -9.30
C PHE A 369 5.88 8.97 -8.74
N SER A 370 6.48 9.13 -7.57
CA SER A 370 7.06 8.09 -6.74
C SER A 370 6.35 8.03 -5.39
N PHE A 371 6.81 7.15 -4.50
CA PHE A 371 6.47 7.14 -3.08
C PHE A 371 7.69 7.63 -2.28
N SER A 372 7.47 8.47 -1.26
CA SER A 372 8.57 8.80 -0.34
C SER A 372 9.05 7.52 0.36
N GLY A 373 10.33 7.23 0.23
CA GLY A 373 10.92 5.96 0.69
C GLY A 373 11.23 4.96 -0.42
N LEU A 374 10.76 5.17 -1.65
CA LEU A 374 11.05 4.31 -2.81
C LEU A 374 11.83 5.09 -3.87
N PRO A 375 13.00 4.62 -4.35
CA PRO A 375 13.71 5.24 -5.46
C PRO A 375 13.03 5.03 -6.80
N GLY A 376 13.21 6.00 -7.71
CA GLY A 376 12.69 5.97 -9.08
C GLY A 376 11.28 6.50 -9.24
N VAL A 377 10.69 6.31 -10.41
CA VAL A 377 9.36 6.82 -10.79
C VAL A 377 8.41 5.67 -11.03
N VAL A 378 7.31 5.61 -10.28
CA VAL A 378 6.29 4.55 -10.38
C VAL A 378 5.35 4.80 -11.55
N ILE A 379 4.80 6.01 -11.67
CA ILE A 379 3.91 6.44 -12.75
C ILE A 379 4.52 7.67 -13.41
N GLY A 380 4.69 7.66 -14.73
CA GLY A 380 5.32 8.82 -15.35
C GLY A 380 5.65 8.66 -16.84
N HIS A 381 6.68 9.34 -17.23
CA HIS A 381 7.20 9.30 -18.60
C HIS A 381 8.71 9.52 -18.61
N ASN A 382 9.35 8.97 -19.62
CA ASN A 382 10.70 9.34 -20.04
C ASN A 382 10.67 10.07 -21.39
N GLN A 383 11.78 10.11 -22.12
CA GLN A 383 11.87 10.79 -23.42
C GLN A 383 11.15 10.03 -24.55
N SER A 384 10.87 8.74 -24.37
CA SER A 384 10.35 7.83 -25.40
C SER A 384 8.93 7.37 -25.13
N ILE A 385 8.61 7.04 -23.88
CA ILE A 385 7.33 6.45 -23.47
C ILE A 385 6.69 7.20 -22.30
N ALA A 386 5.39 7.01 -22.16
CA ALA A 386 4.62 7.34 -20.96
C ALA A 386 3.83 6.11 -20.50
N TRP A 387 3.69 5.95 -19.18
CA TRP A 387 2.94 4.84 -18.59
C TRP A 387 2.09 5.28 -17.42
N GLY A 388 1.01 4.53 -17.20
CA GLY A 388 0.07 4.74 -16.11
C GLY A 388 -0.43 3.42 -15.56
N PHE A 389 -0.91 3.42 -14.30
CA PHE A 389 -1.39 2.26 -13.59
C PHE A 389 -2.83 2.43 -13.13
N THR A 390 -3.59 1.34 -13.16
CA THR A 390 -4.81 1.19 -12.35
C THR A 390 -4.80 -0.17 -11.68
N ASN A 391 -5.43 -0.27 -10.51
CA ASN A 391 -5.55 -1.55 -9.82
C ASN A 391 -6.29 -2.57 -10.68
N LEU A 392 -5.77 -3.80 -10.72
CA LEU A 392 -6.26 -4.86 -11.59
C LEU A 392 -7.49 -5.56 -11.02
N THR A 393 -7.67 -5.57 -9.71
CA THR A 393 -8.72 -6.30 -8.98
C THR A 393 -8.79 -7.81 -9.30
N THR A 394 -7.64 -8.40 -9.69
CA THR A 394 -7.56 -9.86 -9.86
C THR A 394 -7.47 -10.54 -8.50
N ASP A 395 -7.98 -11.76 -8.47
CA ASP A 395 -7.96 -12.60 -7.30
C ASP A 395 -6.57 -13.23 -7.10
N VAL A 396 -5.80 -12.69 -6.17
CA VAL A 396 -4.41 -13.06 -5.85
C VAL A 396 -4.23 -13.51 -4.39
N THR A 397 -5.33 -13.64 -3.67
CA THR A 397 -5.38 -14.11 -2.27
C THR A 397 -6.43 -15.19 -2.11
N ASP A 398 -6.15 -16.20 -1.30
CA ASP A 398 -7.11 -17.22 -0.87
C ASP A 398 -7.00 -17.47 0.63
N LEU A 399 -8.13 -17.65 1.28
CA LEU A 399 -8.23 -18.13 2.64
C LEU A 399 -8.39 -19.66 2.65
N TYR A 400 -7.57 -20.33 3.44
CA TYR A 400 -7.69 -21.77 3.62
C TYR A 400 -8.09 -22.08 5.06
N VAL A 401 -9.17 -22.85 5.20
CA VAL A 401 -9.56 -23.41 6.50
C VAL A 401 -8.71 -24.65 6.75
N GLU A 402 -7.90 -24.59 7.80
CA GLU A 402 -6.96 -25.62 8.18
C GLU A 402 -7.49 -26.45 9.35
N ARG A 403 -7.20 -27.74 9.39
CA ARG A 403 -7.44 -28.60 10.55
C ARG A 403 -6.16 -28.77 11.32
N ILE A 404 -6.13 -28.25 12.55
CA ILE A 404 -4.95 -28.23 13.41
C ILE A 404 -5.07 -29.29 14.49
N GLN A 405 -3.97 -29.99 14.76
CA GLN A 405 -3.84 -30.90 15.89
C GLN A 405 -2.49 -30.68 16.59
N GLY A 406 -2.47 -29.88 17.63
CA GLY A 406 -1.26 -29.50 18.35
C GLY A 406 -0.31 -28.69 17.47
N ASP A 407 0.89 -29.22 17.22
CA ASP A 407 1.93 -28.63 16.35
C ASP A 407 1.89 -29.12 14.90
N GLN A 408 0.77 -29.71 14.47
CA GLN A 408 0.61 -30.28 13.12
C GLN A 408 -0.74 -29.87 12.51
N TYR A 409 -0.84 -29.96 11.19
CA TYR A 409 -2.08 -29.77 10.44
C TYR A 409 -2.35 -30.96 9.50
N TRP A 410 -3.61 -31.16 9.16
CA TRP A 410 -4.04 -32.22 8.25
C TRP A 410 -3.83 -31.83 6.81
N ARG A 411 -3.27 -32.79 6.06
CA ARG A 411 -3.04 -32.64 4.62
C ARG A 411 -3.15 -33.99 3.92
N ASP A 412 -4.11 -34.17 3.01
CA ASP A 412 -4.32 -35.40 2.24
C ASP A 412 -4.34 -36.68 3.08
N GLY A 413 -5.01 -36.63 4.23
CA GLY A 413 -5.12 -37.77 5.16
C GLY A 413 -3.89 -38.01 6.03
N ALA A 414 -2.93 -37.10 6.08
CA ALA A 414 -1.74 -37.18 6.92
C ALA A 414 -1.55 -35.90 7.75
N LEU A 415 -0.91 -36.06 8.92
CA LEU A 415 -0.47 -34.93 9.74
C LEU A 415 0.89 -34.41 9.24
N VAL A 416 0.97 -33.10 9.01
CA VAL A 416 2.17 -32.36 8.57
C VAL A 416 2.55 -31.38 9.67
N PRO A 417 3.83 -31.25 10.06
CA PRO A 417 4.23 -30.26 11.05
C PRO A 417 3.94 -28.82 10.58
N LEU A 418 3.45 -27.97 11.51
CA LEU A 418 3.41 -26.53 11.30
C LEU A 418 4.83 -25.96 11.26
N GLU A 419 5.04 -24.94 10.45
CA GLU A 419 6.23 -24.11 10.57
C GLU A 419 6.01 -23.08 11.67
N GLU A 420 6.93 -23.00 12.61
CA GLU A 420 6.85 -22.05 13.73
C GLU A 420 8.05 -21.10 13.69
N ARG A 421 7.78 -19.81 13.94
CA ARG A 421 8.81 -18.82 14.22
C ARG A 421 8.40 -17.94 15.40
N THR A 422 9.36 -17.57 16.22
CA THR A 422 9.16 -16.66 17.35
C THR A 422 9.76 -15.31 17.04
N GLU A 423 9.02 -14.24 17.27
CA GLU A 423 9.46 -12.86 17.13
C GLU A 423 9.15 -12.07 18.39
N THR A 424 9.88 -10.97 18.63
CA THR A 424 9.68 -10.11 19.78
C THR A 424 9.13 -8.77 19.32
N ILE A 425 7.93 -8.41 19.79
CA ILE A 425 7.37 -7.07 19.62
C ILE A 425 7.88 -6.18 20.75
N LYS A 426 8.64 -5.16 20.41
CA LYS A 426 9.10 -4.17 21.39
C LYS A 426 8.04 -3.11 21.60
N VAL A 427 7.77 -2.75 22.86
CA VAL A 427 6.70 -1.84 23.23
C VAL A 427 7.25 -0.62 23.96
N ALA A 428 7.06 0.58 23.39
CA ALA A 428 7.46 1.83 24.04
C ALA A 428 6.79 1.99 25.41
N GLY A 429 7.59 2.05 26.46
CA GLY A 429 7.11 2.22 27.83
C GLY A 429 6.43 0.99 28.45
N GLY A 430 6.43 -0.14 27.78
CA GLY A 430 5.88 -1.43 28.21
C GLY A 430 6.93 -2.55 28.26
N ASP A 431 6.48 -3.76 28.52
CA ASP A 431 7.29 -4.97 28.41
C ASP A 431 7.26 -5.49 26.97
N ASP A 432 8.33 -6.14 26.51
CA ASP A 432 8.39 -6.79 25.21
C ASP A 432 7.42 -7.99 25.18
N ILE A 433 6.80 -8.23 24.02
CA ILE A 433 5.84 -9.31 23.80
C ILE A 433 6.49 -10.36 22.88
N GLU A 434 6.51 -11.63 23.32
CA GLU A 434 6.93 -12.74 22.48
C GLU A 434 5.74 -13.24 21.65
N LEU A 435 5.88 -13.22 20.31
CA LEU A 435 4.89 -13.67 19.36
C LEU A 435 5.34 -14.97 18.71
N THR A 436 4.54 -16.03 18.80
CA THR A 436 4.72 -17.26 18.04
C THR A 436 3.84 -17.24 16.80
N ILE A 437 4.44 -17.26 15.63
CA ILE A 437 3.77 -17.28 14.34
C ILE A 437 3.80 -18.69 13.80
N ARG A 438 2.64 -19.22 13.45
CA ARG A 438 2.46 -20.54 12.86
C ARG A 438 2.09 -20.42 11.38
N SER A 439 2.56 -21.35 10.58
CA SER A 439 2.27 -21.39 9.14
C SER A 439 2.03 -22.82 8.67
N THR A 440 1.14 -22.97 7.71
CA THR A 440 0.92 -24.19 6.94
C THR A 440 1.63 -24.10 5.59
N GLY A 441 1.44 -25.07 4.71
CA GLY A 441 1.91 -25.00 3.32
C GLY A 441 1.24 -23.89 2.49
N HIS A 442 0.08 -23.38 2.92
CA HIS A 442 -0.60 -22.26 2.26
C HIS A 442 -0.06 -20.90 2.69
N GLY A 443 0.45 -20.78 3.92
CA GLY A 443 0.97 -19.54 4.45
C GLY A 443 0.73 -19.37 5.94
N PRO A 444 0.86 -18.12 6.46
CA PRO A 444 0.67 -17.84 7.88
C PRO A 444 -0.79 -18.04 8.30
N ILE A 445 -0.97 -18.56 9.51
CA ILE A 445 -2.28 -18.61 10.17
C ILE A 445 -2.60 -17.21 10.68
N ILE A 446 -3.75 -16.67 10.26
CA ILE A 446 -4.19 -15.31 10.55
C ILE A 446 -5.40 -15.24 11.50
N SER A 447 -6.14 -16.32 11.68
CA SER A 447 -7.23 -16.38 12.66
C SER A 447 -6.73 -16.35 14.11
N GLY A 448 -7.50 -15.80 15.01
CA GLY A 448 -7.15 -15.64 16.42
C GLY A 448 -6.14 -14.53 16.71
N LEU A 449 -5.79 -13.70 15.73
CA LEU A 449 -4.98 -12.50 15.91
C LEU A 449 -5.91 -11.33 16.22
N THR A 450 -6.12 -11.06 17.52
CA THR A 450 -6.98 -9.97 18.00
C THR A 450 -6.15 -8.75 18.42
N ASP A 451 -6.80 -7.63 18.77
CA ASP A 451 -6.15 -6.45 19.38
C ASP A 451 -5.58 -6.75 20.78
N ASP A 452 -5.98 -7.86 21.42
CA ASP A 452 -5.43 -8.33 22.69
C ASP A 452 -4.11 -9.09 22.45
N SER A 453 -3.01 -8.36 22.57
CA SER A 453 -1.66 -8.91 22.39
C SER A 453 -1.31 -10.02 23.38
N THR A 454 -1.90 -10.02 24.56
CA THR A 454 -1.70 -11.07 25.57
C THR A 454 -2.33 -12.39 25.12
N ALA A 455 -3.55 -12.32 24.58
CA ALA A 455 -4.22 -13.51 24.03
C ALA A 455 -3.47 -14.06 22.80
N ILE A 456 -2.90 -13.20 21.96
CA ILE A 456 -2.07 -13.61 20.81
C ILE A 456 -0.83 -14.38 21.25
N ALA A 457 -0.16 -13.92 22.32
CA ALA A 457 1.08 -14.54 22.80
C ALA A 457 0.82 -15.90 23.50
N ASP A 458 -0.31 -16.00 24.24
CA ASP A 458 -0.64 -17.19 25.03
C ASP A 458 -1.38 -18.27 24.23
N ASP A 459 -2.28 -17.88 23.33
CA ASP A 459 -3.04 -18.77 22.45
C ASP A 459 -3.40 -18.06 21.13
N PRO A 460 -2.62 -18.27 20.07
CA PRO A 460 -2.87 -17.63 18.77
C PRO A 460 -4.14 -18.13 18.08
N LEU A 461 -4.82 -19.13 18.63
CA LEU A 461 -6.06 -19.70 18.09
C LEU A 461 -7.18 -19.75 19.15
N PRO A 462 -7.50 -18.66 19.87
CA PRO A 462 -8.50 -18.70 20.93
C PRO A 462 -9.87 -19.05 20.38
N GLY A 463 -10.54 -20.02 21.01
CA GLY A 463 -11.93 -20.36 20.71
C GLY A 463 -12.18 -21.27 19.49
N LEU A 464 -11.16 -21.61 18.74
CA LEU A 464 -11.28 -22.48 17.56
C LEU A 464 -11.33 -23.96 17.95
N THR A 465 -12.31 -24.37 18.74
CA THR A 465 -12.59 -25.79 19.00
C THR A 465 -13.79 -26.21 18.18
N ALA A 466 -13.58 -27.03 17.17
CA ALA A 466 -14.65 -27.68 16.46
C ALA A 466 -14.84 -29.09 16.95
N ASP A 467 -16.06 -29.50 17.20
CA ASP A 467 -16.42 -30.90 17.05
C ASP A 467 -16.08 -31.28 15.58
N PRO A 468 -15.09 -32.17 15.34
CA PRO A 468 -14.81 -32.62 13.99
C PRO A 468 -16.07 -33.30 13.50
N ALA A 469 -16.91 -32.45 12.90
CA ALA A 469 -18.20 -32.95 12.52
C ALA A 469 -17.99 -34.22 11.75
N THR A 470 -18.77 -34.93 11.95
CA THR A 470 -19.58 -35.80 11.19
C THR A 470 -19.64 -35.47 9.69
N GLY A 471 -18.58 -34.85 9.12
CA GLY A 471 -18.41 -34.69 7.69
C GLY A 471 -18.39 -36.06 7.04
N ALA A 472 -19.53 -36.47 6.52
CA ALA A 472 -19.66 -37.72 5.83
C ALA A 472 -18.73 -37.71 4.62
N GLY A 473 -17.77 -38.63 4.59
CA GLY A 473 -16.86 -38.76 3.48
C GLY A 473 -15.39 -38.72 3.83
N ILE A 474 -14.99 -38.15 4.98
CA ILE A 474 -13.61 -38.17 5.44
C ILE A 474 -13.43 -39.31 6.41
N SER A 475 -12.90 -40.41 5.92
CA SER A 475 -12.86 -41.68 6.63
C SER A 475 -11.88 -41.76 7.80
N GLU A 476 -11.12 -40.72 8.09
CA GLU A 476 -10.18 -40.64 9.21
C GLU A 476 -10.07 -39.21 9.71
N VAL A 477 -11.12 -38.73 10.38
CA VAL A 477 -11.09 -37.47 11.11
C VAL A 477 -10.18 -37.64 12.33
N PRO A 478 -9.25 -36.72 12.62
CA PRO A 478 -8.51 -36.70 13.88
C PRO A 478 -9.48 -36.68 15.07
N GLY A 479 -9.04 -37.23 16.19
CA GLY A 479 -9.87 -37.36 17.40
C GLY A 479 -10.41 -36.05 17.95
N GLU A 480 -11.06 -36.11 19.09
CA GLU A 480 -11.81 -35.06 19.80
C GLU A 480 -11.03 -33.74 20.07
N ASP A 481 -9.75 -33.65 19.71
CA ASP A 481 -8.84 -32.53 19.96
C ASP A 481 -8.46 -31.76 18.69
N ALA A 482 -9.20 -31.83 17.59
CA ALA A 482 -8.89 -31.07 16.37
C ALA A 482 -9.49 -29.66 16.46
N GLU A 483 -8.67 -28.67 16.09
CA GLU A 483 -9.03 -27.26 16.02
C GLU A 483 -9.02 -26.81 14.56
N TYR A 484 -9.73 -25.73 14.24
CA TYR A 484 -9.69 -25.14 12.91
C TYR A 484 -9.07 -23.75 12.96
N ALA A 485 -8.37 -23.39 11.93
CA ALA A 485 -7.73 -22.09 11.78
C ALA A 485 -7.85 -21.61 10.33
N VAL A 486 -7.59 -20.34 10.10
CA VAL A 486 -7.52 -19.75 8.75
C VAL A 486 -6.07 -19.41 8.44
N SER A 487 -5.55 -19.93 7.34
CA SER A 487 -4.29 -19.51 6.75
C SER A 487 -4.51 -18.65 5.51
N LEU A 488 -3.57 -17.73 5.25
CA LEU A 488 -3.60 -16.83 4.11
C LEU A 488 -2.58 -17.26 3.05
N ARG A 489 -3.05 -17.55 1.85
CA ARG A 489 -2.22 -17.64 0.64
C ARG A 489 -2.33 -16.34 -0.14
N TRP A 490 -1.19 -15.68 -0.37
CA TRP A 490 -1.14 -14.42 -1.11
C TRP A 490 0.14 -14.33 -1.92
N THR A 491 0.06 -13.88 -3.18
CA THR A 491 1.20 -13.83 -4.09
C THR A 491 2.33 -12.92 -3.61
N ALA A 492 2.03 -11.89 -2.82
CA ALA A 492 3.03 -10.98 -2.28
C ALA A 492 3.83 -11.55 -1.10
N LEU A 493 3.43 -12.70 -0.54
CA LEU A 493 4.21 -13.42 0.48
C LEU A 493 5.37 -14.23 -0.13
N ASP A 494 5.39 -14.39 -1.45
CA ASP A 494 6.51 -14.96 -2.17
C ASP A 494 7.46 -13.85 -2.64
N PRO A 495 8.78 -13.99 -2.50
CA PRO A 495 9.71 -13.01 -3.04
C PRO A 495 9.56 -12.83 -4.55
N GLY A 496 9.62 -11.58 -5.02
CA GLY A 496 9.40 -11.18 -6.40
C GLY A 496 10.46 -10.21 -6.93
N THR A 497 10.17 -9.60 -8.09
CA THR A 497 11.04 -8.69 -8.82
C THR A 497 10.44 -7.31 -9.09
N ALA A 498 9.28 -7.01 -8.50
CA ALA A 498 8.58 -5.73 -8.72
C ALA A 498 9.45 -4.49 -8.40
N ALA A 499 10.35 -4.62 -7.43
CA ALA A 499 11.31 -3.58 -7.07
C ALA A 499 12.28 -3.22 -8.22
N THR A 500 12.62 -4.19 -9.10
CA THR A 500 13.43 -3.98 -10.31
C THR A 500 12.61 -3.38 -11.45
N ALA A 501 11.32 -3.72 -11.54
CA ALA A 501 10.44 -3.26 -12.62
C ALA A 501 10.32 -1.74 -12.70
N VAL A 502 10.40 -1.02 -11.58
CA VAL A 502 10.34 0.45 -11.51
C VAL A 502 11.44 1.11 -12.34
N PHE A 503 12.67 0.58 -12.25
CA PHE A 503 13.81 1.11 -13.02
C PHE A 503 13.76 0.67 -14.49
N ALA A 504 13.32 -0.56 -14.75
CA ALA A 504 13.15 -1.07 -16.10
C ALA A 504 12.10 -0.24 -16.89
N LEU A 505 10.98 0.12 -16.27
CA LEU A 505 9.98 1.03 -16.84
C LEU A 505 10.56 2.42 -17.11
N SER A 506 11.35 2.94 -16.17
CA SER A 506 11.94 4.28 -16.27
C SER A 506 12.92 4.41 -17.44
N THR A 507 13.51 3.31 -17.92
CA THR A 507 14.48 3.28 -19.02
C THR A 507 13.94 2.66 -20.31
N ALA A 508 12.72 2.15 -20.33
CA ALA A 508 12.09 1.55 -21.51
C ALA A 508 11.95 2.54 -22.67
N GLN A 509 12.22 2.09 -23.90
CA GLN A 509 12.22 2.95 -25.08
C GLN A 509 11.04 2.70 -26.02
N ASP A 510 10.47 1.49 -25.98
CA ASP A 510 9.38 1.06 -26.83
C ASP A 510 8.46 0.04 -26.11
N PHE A 511 7.50 -0.53 -26.85
CA PHE A 511 6.53 -1.47 -26.27
C PHE A 511 7.15 -2.80 -25.88
N ASP A 512 8.21 -3.25 -26.55
CA ASP A 512 8.89 -4.50 -26.20
C ASP A 512 9.67 -4.34 -24.90
N ASP A 513 10.38 -3.24 -24.71
CA ASP A 513 11.03 -2.87 -23.44
C ASP A 513 10.02 -2.71 -22.30
N PHE A 514 8.89 -2.03 -22.59
CA PHE A 514 7.80 -1.89 -21.63
C PHE A 514 7.23 -3.23 -21.19
N ARG A 515 7.01 -4.17 -22.13
CA ARG A 515 6.57 -5.54 -21.79
C ARG A 515 7.64 -6.31 -21.00
N ALA A 516 8.91 -6.14 -21.36
CA ALA A 516 9.99 -6.75 -20.58
C ALA A 516 10.01 -6.24 -19.13
N ALA A 517 9.83 -4.93 -18.92
CA ALA A 517 9.68 -4.36 -17.58
C ALA A 517 8.42 -4.87 -16.87
N ALA A 518 7.28 -4.96 -17.58
CA ALA A 518 6.04 -5.50 -17.03
C ALA A 518 6.17 -6.97 -16.58
N SER A 519 7.01 -7.77 -17.24
CA SER A 519 7.27 -9.17 -16.85
C SER A 519 7.98 -9.32 -15.51
N LEU A 520 8.61 -8.25 -15.01
CA LEU A 520 9.25 -8.18 -13.68
C LEU A 520 8.28 -7.71 -12.60
N PHE A 521 7.09 -7.25 -12.97
CA PHE A 521 6.12 -6.65 -12.06
C PHE A 521 5.19 -7.72 -11.49
N ASP A 522 5.66 -8.44 -10.47
CA ASP A 522 4.94 -9.58 -9.87
C ASP A 522 3.73 -9.14 -9.04
N VAL A 523 3.90 -8.13 -8.18
CA VAL A 523 2.89 -7.63 -7.23
C VAL A 523 3.06 -6.12 -6.98
N PRO A 524 1.92 -5.40 -6.72
CA PRO A 524 0.53 -5.81 -6.92
C PRO A 524 0.21 -6.00 -8.40
N ALA A 525 -0.78 -6.84 -8.72
CA ALA A 525 -1.26 -6.94 -10.08
C ALA A 525 -1.91 -5.61 -10.52
N GLN A 526 -1.48 -5.06 -11.66
CA GLN A 526 -1.91 -3.74 -12.14
C GLN A 526 -2.34 -3.79 -13.61
N ASN A 527 -3.19 -2.86 -14.04
CA ASN A 527 -3.39 -2.54 -15.45
C ASN A 527 -2.30 -1.55 -15.88
N LEU A 528 -1.37 -1.95 -16.74
CA LEU A 528 -0.36 -1.05 -17.28
C LEU A 528 -0.79 -0.50 -18.63
N ILE A 529 -0.90 0.83 -18.73
CA ILE A 529 -1.17 1.55 -19.97
C ILE A 529 0.10 2.21 -20.47
N TYR A 530 0.26 2.21 -21.78
CA TYR A 530 1.43 2.66 -22.51
C TYR A 530 1.08 3.63 -23.65
N ALA A 531 1.94 4.61 -23.86
CA ALA A 531 2.00 5.44 -25.05
C ALA A 531 3.47 5.73 -25.43
N ASP A 532 3.79 5.90 -26.72
CA ASP A 532 5.12 6.28 -27.17
C ASP A 532 5.15 7.48 -28.12
N THR A 533 6.36 8.02 -28.31
CA THR A 533 6.61 9.12 -29.24
C THR A 533 6.55 8.69 -30.72
N SER A 534 6.42 7.40 -31.02
CA SER A 534 6.18 6.87 -32.36
C SER A 534 4.69 6.84 -32.73
N GLY A 535 3.81 7.16 -31.79
CA GLY A 535 2.36 7.21 -31.99
C GLY A 535 1.60 5.96 -31.57
N ASN A 536 2.27 4.99 -30.95
CA ASN A 536 1.65 3.77 -30.50
C ASN A 536 1.00 3.93 -29.12
N ILE A 537 -0.03 3.11 -28.88
CA ILE A 537 -0.67 2.95 -27.60
C ILE A 537 -0.73 1.46 -27.23
N GLY A 538 -0.66 1.14 -25.95
CA GLY A 538 -0.61 -0.25 -25.51
C GLY A 538 -1.18 -0.48 -24.12
N TYR A 539 -1.36 -1.75 -23.82
CA TYR A 539 -1.79 -2.29 -22.53
C TYR A 539 -1.12 -3.63 -22.28
N GLN A 540 -0.71 -3.87 -21.05
CA GLN A 540 -0.24 -5.16 -20.57
C GLN A 540 -0.79 -5.41 -19.17
N THR A 541 -1.32 -6.60 -18.94
CA THR A 541 -1.56 -7.15 -17.61
C THR A 541 -0.24 -7.73 -17.09
N PRO A 542 0.39 -7.19 -16.06
CA PRO A 542 1.46 -7.85 -15.32
C PRO A 542 0.87 -8.52 -14.08
N GLY A 543 1.71 -9.27 -13.41
CA GLY A 543 1.39 -9.84 -12.11
C GLY A 543 1.52 -11.36 -12.08
N ARG A 544 1.70 -11.87 -10.88
CA ARG A 544 1.72 -13.29 -10.59
C ARG A 544 0.30 -13.74 -10.29
N LEU A 545 -0.46 -14.15 -11.33
CA LEU A 545 -1.86 -14.54 -11.24
C LEU A 545 -1.99 -16.05 -11.07
N PRO A 546 -2.64 -16.55 -9.99
CA PRO A 546 -2.66 -17.96 -9.65
C PRO A 546 -3.55 -18.79 -10.58
N ILE A 547 -3.12 -20.02 -10.87
CA ILE A 547 -3.94 -21.08 -11.44
C ILE A 547 -4.36 -21.99 -10.30
N ARG A 548 -5.63 -22.01 -9.94
CA ARG A 548 -6.19 -22.85 -8.89
C ARG A 548 -6.46 -24.26 -9.39
N GLY A 549 -6.39 -25.23 -8.49
CA GLY A 549 -6.79 -26.61 -8.78
C GLY A 549 -8.31 -26.71 -8.83
N ALA A 550 -8.93 -27.05 -7.72
CA ALA A 550 -10.38 -26.98 -7.55
C ALA A 550 -10.76 -25.62 -6.92
N GLY A 551 -12.02 -25.21 -7.07
CA GLY A 551 -12.53 -23.94 -6.55
C GLY A 551 -12.00 -22.73 -7.33
N ASP A 552 -12.44 -21.54 -6.93
CA ASP A 552 -12.11 -20.27 -7.56
C ASP A 552 -11.68 -19.18 -6.55
N GLY A 553 -11.54 -19.52 -5.25
CA GLY A 553 -11.16 -18.57 -4.21
C GLY A 553 -12.26 -17.58 -3.81
N TRP A 554 -13.48 -17.74 -4.33
CA TRP A 554 -14.60 -16.87 -3.98
C TRP A 554 -15.07 -17.01 -2.52
N MET A 555 -14.84 -18.18 -1.95
CA MET A 555 -15.09 -18.54 -0.55
C MET A 555 -13.85 -19.24 0.02
N PRO A 556 -13.66 -19.29 1.34
CA PRO A 556 -12.54 -20.01 1.95
C PRO A 556 -12.48 -21.48 1.51
N GLN A 557 -11.27 -21.95 1.23
CA GLN A 557 -11.02 -23.27 0.65
C GLN A 557 -10.60 -24.30 1.73
N PRO A 558 -10.86 -25.61 1.54
CA PRO A 558 -10.45 -26.63 2.48
C PRO A 558 -8.93 -26.90 2.42
N GLY A 559 -8.18 -26.41 3.43
CA GLY A 559 -6.71 -26.54 3.49
C GLY A 559 -6.20 -27.97 3.63
N TRP A 560 -7.05 -28.92 4.03
CA TRP A 560 -6.69 -30.33 4.17
C TRP A 560 -6.73 -31.14 2.86
N ASP A 561 -7.15 -30.55 1.74
CA ASP A 561 -7.30 -31.21 0.43
C ASP A 561 -6.47 -30.46 -0.62
N SER A 562 -5.36 -31.10 -1.06
CA SER A 562 -4.44 -30.51 -2.03
C SER A 562 -5.03 -30.26 -3.42
N SER A 563 -6.21 -30.80 -3.71
CA SER A 563 -6.89 -30.49 -4.97
C SER A 563 -7.31 -29.03 -5.09
N TYR A 564 -7.40 -28.29 -3.99
CA TYR A 564 -7.72 -26.85 -3.93
C TYR A 564 -6.49 -25.93 -4.00
N ASP A 565 -5.29 -26.49 -4.03
CA ASP A 565 -4.06 -25.68 -4.10
C ASP A 565 -3.94 -24.88 -5.38
N TRP A 566 -3.11 -23.85 -5.30
CA TRP A 566 -2.58 -23.24 -6.50
C TRP A 566 -1.62 -24.18 -7.20
N THR A 567 -1.90 -24.47 -8.47
CA THR A 567 -1.11 -25.40 -9.29
C THR A 567 0.02 -24.70 -10.06
N GLY A 568 0.02 -23.37 -10.07
CA GLY A 568 1.00 -22.53 -10.74
C GLY A 568 0.50 -21.11 -10.94
N PHE A 569 1.13 -20.41 -11.88
CA PHE A 569 0.75 -19.05 -12.27
C PHE A 569 0.56 -18.98 -13.78
N ILE A 570 -0.32 -18.09 -14.23
CA ILE A 570 -0.54 -17.84 -15.65
C ILE A 570 0.78 -17.36 -16.27
N PRO A 571 1.28 -17.99 -17.35
CA PRO A 571 2.50 -17.54 -18.02
C PRO A 571 2.34 -16.10 -18.51
N PHE A 572 3.40 -15.27 -18.39
CA PHE A 572 3.35 -13.86 -18.79
C PHE A 572 2.88 -13.66 -20.24
N GLU A 573 3.30 -14.54 -21.16
CA GLU A 573 2.92 -14.43 -22.57
C GLU A 573 1.44 -14.77 -22.84
N GLU A 574 0.75 -15.37 -21.88
CA GLU A 574 -0.66 -15.68 -21.94
C GLU A 574 -1.53 -14.62 -21.21
N LEU A 575 -0.88 -13.70 -20.47
CA LEU A 575 -1.57 -12.58 -19.82
C LEU A 575 -2.12 -11.60 -20.85
N PRO A 576 -3.29 -10.97 -20.58
CA PRO A 576 -3.95 -10.07 -21.51
C PRO A 576 -3.05 -8.90 -21.96
N VAL A 577 -2.97 -8.71 -23.26
CA VAL A 577 -2.19 -7.65 -23.92
C VAL A 577 -2.99 -7.01 -25.05
N SER A 578 -2.83 -5.72 -25.25
CA SER A 578 -3.39 -4.98 -26.40
C SER A 578 -2.37 -3.98 -26.93
N TYR A 579 -2.22 -3.93 -28.26
CA TYR A 579 -1.32 -3.00 -28.92
C TYR A 579 -1.99 -2.40 -30.14
N ASN A 580 -2.10 -1.08 -30.22
CA ASN A 580 -2.72 -0.32 -31.29
C ASN A 580 -4.13 -0.86 -31.66
N PRO A 581 -5.08 -0.95 -30.72
CA PRO A 581 -6.41 -1.46 -31.02
C PRO A 581 -7.12 -0.56 -32.05
N SER A 582 -7.98 -1.17 -32.86
CA SER A 582 -8.72 -0.46 -33.92
C SER A 582 -9.69 0.63 -33.41
N SER A 583 -10.06 0.60 -32.13
CA SER A 583 -10.80 1.66 -31.44
C SER A 583 -10.03 2.99 -31.39
N GLY A 584 -8.69 2.93 -31.41
CA GLY A 584 -7.83 4.06 -31.22
C GLY A 584 -7.73 4.54 -29.77
N TYR A 585 -8.26 3.80 -28.81
CA TYR A 585 -8.15 4.08 -27.37
C TYR A 585 -8.14 2.79 -26.54
N ILE A 586 -7.62 2.89 -25.32
CA ILE A 586 -7.68 1.87 -24.27
C ILE A 586 -8.13 2.57 -22.99
N VAL A 587 -9.05 1.96 -22.23
CA VAL A 587 -9.61 2.52 -20.98
C VAL A 587 -9.59 1.46 -19.90
N THR A 588 -9.06 1.82 -18.73
CA THR A 588 -9.09 1.01 -17.53
C THR A 588 -9.66 1.81 -16.37
N ALA A 589 -10.60 1.24 -15.63
CA ALA A 589 -11.22 1.84 -14.46
C ALA A 589 -11.60 0.76 -13.43
N ASN A 590 -10.69 -0.19 -13.20
CA ASN A 590 -10.85 -1.38 -12.36
C ASN A 590 -11.93 -2.37 -12.88
N ASN A 591 -12.36 -2.19 -14.12
CA ASN A 591 -13.35 -3.04 -14.78
C ASN A 591 -12.73 -4.33 -15.32
N ALA A 592 -13.57 -5.30 -15.68
CA ALA A 592 -13.13 -6.58 -16.23
C ALA A 592 -12.12 -6.41 -17.37
N ILE A 593 -11.05 -7.20 -17.32
CA ILE A 593 -9.94 -7.13 -18.28
C ILE A 593 -10.34 -7.75 -19.61
N VAL A 594 -10.93 -8.93 -19.55
CA VAL A 594 -11.25 -9.79 -20.70
C VAL A 594 -12.72 -10.21 -20.65
N ALA A 595 -13.23 -10.70 -21.76
CA ALA A 595 -14.54 -11.32 -21.79
C ALA A 595 -14.53 -12.69 -21.06
N ASP A 596 -15.71 -13.27 -20.87
CA ASP A 596 -15.95 -14.53 -20.17
C ASP A 596 -15.40 -15.78 -20.89
N ASP A 597 -14.90 -15.61 -22.12
CA ASP A 597 -14.29 -16.67 -22.94
C ASP A 597 -12.76 -16.78 -22.77
N TYR A 598 -12.16 -16.06 -21.82
CA TYR A 598 -10.73 -16.18 -21.51
C TYR A 598 -10.41 -17.52 -20.83
N ALA A 599 -9.27 -18.12 -21.20
CA ALA A 599 -8.93 -19.48 -20.79
C ALA A 599 -8.62 -19.67 -19.28
N TYR A 600 -8.38 -18.59 -18.56
CA TYR A 600 -8.02 -18.64 -17.14
C TYR A 600 -9.00 -17.81 -16.32
N PHE A 601 -9.25 -18.26 -15.09
CA PHE A 601 -9.98 -17.48 -14.10
C PHE A 601 -9.09 -16.33 -13.60
N LEU A 602 -9.63 -15.11 -13.53
CA LEU A 602 -8.93 -13.93 -13.05
C LEU A 602 -9.56 -13.34 -11.78
N SER A 603 -10.86 -13.18 -11.77
CA SER A 603 -11.64 -12.66 -10.63
C SER A 603 -13.13 -12.75 -10.90
N ARG A 604 -13.94 -12.72 -9.83
CA ARG A 604 -15.38 -12.40 -9.88
C ARG A 604 -15.67 -10.97 -9.42
N ASP A 605 -14.76 -10.36 -8.68
CA ASP A 605 -14.94 -9.12 -7.91
C ASP A 605 -14.43 -7.89 -8.69
N TRP A 606 -14.94 -7.72 -9.92
CA TRP A 606 -14.63 -6.56 -10.75
C TRP A 606 -15.47 -5.33 -10.38
N ASP A 607 -14.89 -4.11 -10.48
CA ASP A 607 -15.76 -2.92 -10.63
C ASP A 607 -16.69 -3.10 -11.83
N TYR A 608 -17.97 -2.85 -11.66
CA TYR A 608 -18.99 -3.14 -12.67
C TYR A 608 -18.86 -2.36 -13.99
N GLY A 609 -17.78 -1.58 -14.18
CA GLY A 609 -17.42 -0.93 -15.43
C GLY A 609 -18.22 0.33 -15.77
N TYR A 610 -19.01 0.88 -14.86
CA TYR A 610 -19.76 2.13 -15.11
C TYR A 610 -18.85 3.33 -15.35
N ARG A 611 -17.70 3.40 -14.64
CA ARG A 611 -16.69 4.43 -14.84
C ARG A 611 -16.01 4.28 -16.20
N ALA A 612 -15.60 3.06 -16.57
CA ALA A 612 -15.02 2.74 -17.87
C ALA A 612 -15.99 3.09 -19.01
N ALA A 613 -17.26 2.68 -18.91
CA ALA A 613 -18.31 3.00 -19.89
C ALA A 613 -18.51 4.53 -20.05
N ARG A 614 -18.43 5.29 -18.93
CA ARG A 614 -18.53 6.75 -18.96
C ARG A 614 -17.34 7.38 -19.69
N ILE A 615 -16.13 6.95 -19.38
CA ILE A 615 -14.89 7.45 -20.03
C ILE A 615 -14.95 7.17 -21.54
N VAL A 616 -15.27 5.93 -21.94
CA VAL A 616 -15.45 5.53 -23.35
C VAL A 616 -16.46 6.44 -24.04
N HIS A 617 -17.65 6.63 -23.45
CA HIS A 617 -18.68 7.50 -23.99
C HIS A 617 -18.18 8.94 -24.20
N LEU A 618 -17.42 9.50 -23.26
CA LEU A 618 -16.89 10.87 -23.37
C LEU A 618 -15.83 10.96 -24.46
N ILE A 619 -14.91 10.01 -24.56
CA ILE A 619 -13.91 9.92 -25.62
C ILE A 619 -14.60 9.88 -26.99
N GLU A 620 -15.48 8.93 -27.23
CA GLU A 620 -16.17 8.74 -28.51
C GLU A 620 -17.00 9.97 -28.91
N ARG A 621 -17.77 10.51 -27.95
CA ARG A 621 -18.62 11.67 -28.19
C ARG A 621 -17.80 12.93 -28.58
N ARG A 622 -16.65 13.16 -27.95
CA ARG A 622 -15.78 14.30 -28.24
C ARG A 622 -15.03 14.09 -29.56
N ALA A 623 -14.43 12.92 -29.75
CA ALA A 623 -13.70 12.56 -30.96
C ALA A 623 -14.58 12.61 -32.23
N ALA A 624 -15.89 12.34 -32.10
CA ALA A 624 -16.85 12.49 -33.20
C ALA A 624 -17.07 13.95 -33.66
N VAL A 625 -16.73 14.92 -32.82
CA VAL A 625 -16.89 16.38 -33.10
C VAL A 625 -15.59 17.00 -33.58
N ALA A 626 -14.48 16.72 -32.89
CA ALA A 626 -13.15 17.25 -33.19
C ALA A 626 -12.07 16.32 -32.62
N PRO A 627 -10.83 16.35 -33.13
CA PRO A 627 -9.71 15.69 -32.49
C PRO A 627 -9.54 16.14 -31.04
N LEU A 628 -9.17 15.20 -30.17
CA LEU A 628 -9.06 15.42 -28.73
C LEU A 628 -7.82 16.25 -28.38
N THR A 629 -7.95 17.09 -27.36
CA THR A 629 -6.89 17.92 -26.80
C THR A 629 -6.50 17.43 -25.40
N ALA A 630 -5.37 17.88 -24.86
CA ALA A 630 -5.01 17.67 -23.48
C ALA A 630 -6.05 18.23 -22.48
N GLU A 631 -6.72 19.34 -22.87
CA GLU A 631 -7.81 19.90 -22.06
C GLU A 631 -9.05 18.99 -22.04
N ASP A 632 -9.38 18.34 -23.16
CA ASP A 632 -10.45 17.33 -23.19
C ASP A 632 -10.15 16.16 -22.24
N MET A 633 -8.89 15.70 -22.19
CA MET A 633 -8.46 14.66 -21.26
C MET A 633 -8.66 15.11 -19.81
N ARG A 634 -8.25 16.33 -19.47
CA ARG A 634 -8.44 16.93 -18.14
C ARG A 634 -9.92 17.07 -17.77
N GLU A 635 -10.76 17.50 -18.70
CA GLU A 635 -12.20 17.63 -18.48
C GLU A 635 -12.87 16.26 -18.28
N ILE A 636 -12.38 15.19 -18.93
CA ILE A 636 -12.83 13.82 -18.70
C ILE A 636 -12.45 13.36 -17.27
N GLN A 637 -11.21 13.65 -16.83
CA GLN A 637 -10.78 13.34 -15.46
C GLN A 637 -11.63 14.04 -14.39
N LEU A 638 -12.09 15.24 -14.64
CA LEU A 638 -12.93 16.04 -13.74
C LEU A 638 -14.43 15.73 -13.83
N ASP A 639 -14.84 14.81 -14.73
CA ASP A 639 -16.25 14.43 -14.87
C ASP A 639 -16.71 13.62 -13.66
N SER A 640 -17.68 14.13 -12.93
CA SER A 640 -18.25 13.51 -11.73
C SER A 640 -19.66 12.95 -11.95
N GLU A 641 -20.07 12.78 -13.22
CA GLU A 641 -21.40 12.29 -13.54
C GLU A 641 -21.55 10.79 -13.25
N MET A 642 -22.43 10.45 -12.32
CA MET A 642 -22.72 9.06 -11.96
C MET A 642 -23.55 8.36 -13.04
N TRP A 643 -22.91 7.47 -13.82
CA TRP A 643 -23.51 6.80 -14.97
C TRP A 643 -24.58 5.77 -14.57
N ILE A 644 -24.37 5.05 -13.48
CA ILE A 644 -25.34 4.06 -12.97
C ILE A 644 -26.71 4.69 -12.65
N GLY A 645 -26.74 5.94 -12.20
CA GLY A 645 -28.00 6.63 -11.88
C GLY A 645 -28.84 7.05 -13.08
N LYS A 646 -28.33 6.84 -14.31
CA LYS A 646 -29.00 7.21 -15.58
C LYS A 646 -29.53 6.01 -16.37
N ARG A 647 -29.14 4.80 -16.00
CA ARG A 647 -29.67 3.56 -16.54
C ARG A 647 -30.75 2.99 -15.62
#